data_5a7436d4872ff8b634500d881aa20526
#
_entry.id   5a7436d4872ff8b634500d881aa20526
#
_cell.length_a   1.000
_cell.length_b   1.000
_cell.length_c   1.000
_cell.angle_alpha   90.00
_cell.angle_beta   90.00
_cell.angle_gamma   90.00
#
_symmetry.space_group_name_H-M   'P 1'
#
loop_
_entity.id
_entity.type
_entity.pdbx_description
1 polymer ?
#
loop_
_entity_poly.entity_id
_entity_poly.type
_entity_poly.pdbx_seq_one_letter_code
_entity_poly.pdbx_strand_id
1 'polypeptide(L)'
;MKKVLLLTAGFGDGHNAAARNLREALEQSSSDVEVTVADLYERSYKRLNHIAKKAYLGAVRYAPKLWAAFFKLLDRSPWLADGRGLARLQQTLAQLGEEIQPDCVVATYPTYSQLVESLYRDHCERPFRFVTVITDARSINSVWYRSPSDRFVVCDDKTADVLHRAGVEQERICPLGFPVSPLFATPPKLPPGPPRPGHPLRALYLINTGKKKCGRAIDRLLEIPDVELTVTVGHYAELKAKLARRAREYEGRLHLLGWTNQMPQLLMNSHVVIGKAGGAAVQEAIAAKCPMIVNQVIPGQEDGNARLIEELGIGTVADGKRAVARCVERLIEGDLWRRWRARLEQISRPDAAMRIAQLILDECDRANHCSRPEKFPAVRKGGSNGNDAVPTTPRAPTKINRRARQPLLCDFHIHTNYSDGRLTVSEVVDFFGLRGFDCICITDHWTDPRRLIGKLSRLTPFTLSYDQIEEYFEVIAREARRAWRRYAMLVMTGLEFNKDGPTRKSSAHVLGVDLHTPISPRLDLLETIRRIHAQGALAVAAHPHVMKSDWARDTLYLWDNQEKFVPVIDAWEIANRNNLFTPVGLRRLPFIANSDFHKPKHIYSWKTLLNCEKDAEAIKACIRQNEHVSITLYRGDRTPAPAEISSPVSEPPRLPLGPNPAGTKQLAAKTVRIAAPR
;
A
#
# COMPACT_ATOMS: atom_id res chain seq x y z
N MET A 1 16.94 29.62 -13.44
CA MET A 1 15.90 28.79 -14.12
C MET A 1 15.63 27.55 -13.26
N LYS A 2 14.39 27.38 -12.79
CA LYS A 2 13.96 26.26 -11.96
C LYS A 2 13.81 25.01 -12.82
N LYS A 3 14.30 23.87 -12.35
CA LYS A 3 14.25 22.60 -13.09
C LYS A 3 13.32 21.62 -12.41
N VAL A 4 12.27 21.20 -13.09
CA VAL A 4 11.24 20.28 -12.59
C VAL A 4 11.24 18.98 -13.39
N LEU A 5 11.39 17.83 -12.71
CA LEU A 5 11.28 16.51 -13.31
C LEU A 5 9.93 15.88 -12.94
N LEU A 6 9.02 15.77 -13.93
CA LEU A 6 7.73 15.11 -13.79
C LEU A 6 7.84 13.63 -14.15
N LEU A 7 7.63 12.74 -13.19
CA LEU A 7 7.65 11.30 -13.37
C LEU A 7 6.22 10.76 -13.55
N THR A 8 5.97 10.11 -14.68
CA THR A 8 4.69 9.48 -15.02
C THR A 8 4.87 8.05 -15.52
N ALA A 9 3.78 7.29 -15.63
CA ALA A 9 3.80 5.94 -16.21
C ALA A 9 2.57 5.69 -17.08
N GLY A 10 2.77 5.05 -18.23
CA GLY A 10 1.74 4.80 -19.22
C GLY A 10 0.80 3.63 -18.92
N PHE A 11 0.57 3.30 -17.63
CA PHE A 11 -0.41 2.29 -17.18
C PHE A 11 -1.78 2.92 -16.91
N GLY A 12 -2.35 3.59 -17.91
CA GLY A 12 -3.60 4.33 -17.87
C GLY A 12 -3.39 5.80 -18.27
N ASP A 13 -4.42 6.41 -18.88
CA ASP A 13 -4.31 7.78 -19.37
C ASP A 13 -4.32 8.83 -18.26
N GLY A 14 -4.83 8.50 -17.06
CA GLY A 14 -4.99 9.44 -15.95
C GLY A 14 -3.68 10.03 -15.44
N HIS A 15 -2.66 9.19 -15.22
CA HIS A 15 -1.35 9.62 -14.74
C HIS A 15 -0.61 10.49 -15.79
N ASN A 16 -0.70 10.10 -17.06
CA ASN A 16 -0.13 10.86 -18.16
C ASN A 16 -0.85 12.19 -18.38
N ALA A 17 -2.19 12.21 -18.23
CA ALA A 17 -2.97 13.45 -18.30
C ALA A 17 -2.57 14.41 -17.16
N ALA A 18 -2.47 13.90 -15.93
CA ALA A 18 -2.02 14.68 -14.78
C ALA A 18 -0.63 15.32 -15.02
N ALA A 19 0.35 14.54 -15.51
CA ALA A 19 1.69 15.04 -15.80
C ALA A 19 1.69 16.08 -16.93
N ARG A 20 0.93 15.87 -18.02
CA ARG A 20 0.80 16.85 -19.11
C ARG A 20 0.18 18.16 -18.64
N ASN A 21 -0.91 18.06 -17.87
CA ASN A 21 -1.62 19.24 -17.36
C ASN A 21 -0.76 20.05 -16.39
N LEU A 22 0.05 19.37 -15.55
CA LEU A 22 1.00 20.02 -14.66
C LEU A 22 2.12 20.69 -15.44
N ARG A 23 2.65 20.06 -16.50
CA ARG A 23 3.65 20.68 -17.37
C ARG A 23 3.08 21.97 -17.98
N GLU A 24 1.89 21.90 -18.59
CA GLU A 24 1.22 23.04 -19.16
C GLU A 24 1.00 24.16 -18.14
N ALA A 25 0.58 23.81 -16.92
CA ALA A 25 0.36 24.76 -15.84
C ALA A 25 1.67 25.42 -15.37
N LEU A 26 2.76 24.65 -15.23
CA LEU A 26 4.08 25.17 -14.85
C LEU A 26 4.63 26.14 -15.90
N GLU A 27 4.56 25.76 -17.19
CA GLU A 27 4.99 26.58 -18.31
C GLU A 27 4.16 27.88 -18.46
N GLN A 28 2.86 27.85 -18.05
CA GLN A 28 2.01 29.06 -17.98
C GLN A 28 2.27 29.92 -16.75
N SER A 29 2.67 29.30 -15.61
CA SER A 29 2.87 30.02 -14.35
C SER A 29 4.20 30.75 -14.26
N SER A 30 5.21 30.31 -14.99
CA SER A 30 6.55 30.92 -14.96
C SER A 30 7.30 30.72 -16.27
N SER A 31 7.92 31.78 -16.77
CA SER A 31 8.87 31.70 -17.89
C SER A 31 10.25 31.23 -17.45
N ASP A 32 10.55 31.18 -16.14
CA ASP A 32 11.83 30.75 -15.56
C ASP A 32 11.79 29.29 -15.05
N VAL A 33 11.07 28.42 -15.73
CA VAL A 33 10.96 27.00 -15.39
C VAL A 33 11.25 26.11 -16.60
N GLU A 34 12.08 25.11 -16.40
CA GLU A 34 12.32 24.02 -17.34
C GLU A 34 11.65 22.74 -16.83
N VAL A 35 10.72 22.18 -17.61
CA VAL A 35 9.94 21.01 -17.21
C VAL A 35 10.28 19.81 -18.09
N THR A 36 10.85 18.78 -17.50
CA THR A 36 11.10 17.49 -18.16
C THR A 36 10.09 16.46 -17.70
N VAL A 37 9.38 15.81 -18.65
CA VAL A 37 8.46 14.70 -18.37
C VAL A 37 9.10 13.38 -18.74
N ALA A 38 9.10 12.40 -17.83
CA ALA A 38 9.69 11.09 -18.06
C ALA A 38 8.80 9.93 -17.61
N ASP A 39 8.59 8.93 -18.49
CA ASP A 39 8.08 7.59 -18.13
C ASP A 39 9.31 6.68 -17.90
N LEU A 40 9.63 6.41 -16.62
CA LEU A 40 10.80 5.58 -16.28
C LEU A 40 10.64 4.15 -16.76
N TYR A 41 9.41 3.59 -16.77
CA TYR A 41 9.18 2.24 -17.27
C TYR A 41 9.44 2.14 -18.77
N GLU A 42 9.05 3.15 -19.53
CA GLU A 42 9.29 3.20 -20.97
C GLU A 42 10.78 3.36 -21.28
N ARG A 43 11.48 4.24 -20.55
CA ARG A 43 12.94 4.44 -20.72
C ARG A 43 13.75 3.20 -20.33
N SER A 44 13.39 2.53 -19.22
CA SER A 44 14.13 1.36 -18.69
C SER A 44 13.84 0.05 -19.44
N TYR A 45 12.59 -0.14 -19.93
CA TYR A 45 12.11 -1.44 -20.42
C TYR A 45 11.38 -1.36 -21.78
N LYS A 46 11.85 -0.54 -22.70
CA LYS A 46 11.22 -0.22 -24.01
C LYS A 46 10.30 -1.32 -24.61
N ARG A 47 10.84 -2.51 -24.94
CA ARG A 47 10.07 -3.61 -25.56
C ARG A 47 9.18 -4.37 -24.56
N LEU A 48 9.69 -4.66 -23.36
CA LEU A 48 8.93 -5.34 -22.30
C LEU A 48 7.75 -4.49 -21.81
N ASN A 49 7.94 -3.18 -21.68
CA ASN A 49 6.88 -2.27 -21.24
C ASN A 49 5.69 -2.27 -22.21
N HIS A 50 5.96 -2.35 -23.52
CA HIS A 50 4.89 -2.45 -24.52
C HIS A 50 4.09 -3.77 -24.39
N ILE A 51 4.76 -4.89 -24.10
CA ILE A 51 4.11 -6.18 -23.85
C ILE A 51 3.33 -6.13 -22.53
N ALA A 52 3.91 -5.57 -21.47
CA ALA A 52 3.25 -5.40 -20.18
C ALA A 52 2.02 -4.48 -20.27
N LYS A 53 2.10 -3.36 -20.97
CA LYS A 53 0.95 -2.47 -21.25
C LYS A 53 -0.16 -3.20 -22.02
N LYS A 54 0.17 -4.00 -23.05
CA LYS A 54 -0.80 -4.82 -23.78
C LYS A 54 -1.44 -5.90 -22.93
N ALA A 55 -0.65 -6.60 -22.11
CA ALA A 55 -1.13 -7.62 -21.18
C ALA A 55 -2.05 -7.00 -20.10
N TYR A 56 -1.67 -5.85 -19.54
CA TYR A 56 -2.48 -5.07 -18.60
C TYR A 56 -3.83 -4.69 -19.21
N LEU A 57 -3.82 -4.04 -20.38
CA LEU A 57 -5.06 -3.64 -21.07
C LEU A 57 -5.92 -4.87 -21.47
N GLY A 58 -5.27 -5.97 -21.81
CA GLY A 58 -5.93 -7.26 -22.07
C GLY A 58 -6.60 -7.83 -20.82
N ALA A 59 -5.88 -7.90 -19.69
CA ALA A 59 -6.40 -8.41 -18.44
C ALA A 59 -7.60 -7.57 -17.92
N VAL A 60 -7.46 -6.24 -17.91
CA VAL A 60 -8.55 -5.32 -17.54
C VAL A 60 -9.77 -5.50 -18.46
N ARG A 61 -9.55 -5.78 -19.75
CA ARG A 61 -10.62 -5.89 -20.75
C ARG A 61 -11.32 -7.24 -20.78
N TYR A 62 -10.57 -8.35 -20.66
CA TYR A 62 -11.08 -9.70 -20.88
C TYR A 62 -11.28 -10.50 -19.59
N ALA A 63 -10.58 -10.13 -18.49
CA ALA A 63 -10.64 -10.82 -17.20
C ALA A 63 -10.67 -9.83 -16.01
N PRO A 64 -11.65 -8.88 -15.96
CA PRO A 64 -11.67 -7.80 -14.97
C PRO A 64 -11.75 -8.32 -13.51
N LYS A 65 -12.44 -9.45 -13.27
CA LYS A 65 -12.51 -10.08 -11.94
C LYS A 65 -11.16 -10.68 -11.49
N LEU A 66 -10.44 -11.33 -12.43
CA LEU A 66 -9.08 -11.81 -12.19
C LEU A 66 -8.09 -10.64 -11.98
N TRP A 67 -8.24 -9.58 -12.75
CA TRP A 67 -7.45 -8.36 -12.58
C TRP A 67 -7.72 -7.70 -11.23
N ALA A 68 -8.98 -7.56 -10.81
CA ALA A 68 -9.32 -7.02 -9.49
C ALA A 68 -8.72 -7.85 -8.34
N ALA A 69 -8.73 -9.19 -8.46
CA ALA A 69 -8.07 -10.10 -7.52
C ALA A 69 -6.54 -9.91 -7.54
N PHE A 70 -5.94 -9.83 -8.71
CA PHE A 70 -4.51 -9.59 -8.90
C PHE A 70 -4.11 -8.19 -8.40
N PHE A 71 -4.91 -7.15 -8.64
CA PHE A 71 -4.67 -5.79 -8.14
C PHE A 71 -4.74 -5.72 -6.61
N LYS A 72 -5.70 -6.43 -5.99
CA LYS A 72 -5.73 -6.62 -4.52
C LYS A 72 -4.53 -7.41 -4.01
N LEU A 73 -4.02 -8.35 -4.80
CA LEU A 73 -2.82 -9.11 -4.47
C LEU A 73 -1.56 -8.24 -4.59
N LEU A 74 -1.47 -7.41 -5.64
CA LEU A 74 -0.39 -6.43 -5.81
C LEU A 74 -0.37 -5.39 -4.67
N ASP A 75 -1.54 -4.96 -4.19
CA ASP A 75 -1.66 -4.10 -3.00
C ASP A 75 -1.06 -4.75 -1.74
N ARG A 76 -0.98 -6.08 -1.74
CA ARG A 76 -0.42 -6.90 -0.67
C ARG A 76 0.99 -7.40 -0.95
N SER A 77 1.50 -7.24 -2.17
CA SER A 77 2.77 -7.83 -2.60
C SER A 77 3.98 -7.00 -2.13
N PRO A 78 4.94 -7.62 -1.44
CA PRO A 78 6.22 -7.00 -1.06
C PRO A 78 7.15 -6.76 -2.25
N TRP A 79 6.96 -7.45 -3.37
CA TRP A 79 7.85 -7.40 -4.55
C TRP A 79 8.12 -6.00 -5.09
N LEU A 80 7.16 -5.10 -4.93
CA LEU A 80 7.33 -3.69 -5.29
C LEU A 80 8.10 -2.89 -4.21
N ALA A 81 8.27 -3.46 -3.02
CA ALA A 81 8.95 -2.82 -1.90
C ALA A 81 10.46 -3.11 -1.86
N ASP A 82 10.91 -4.28 -2.35
CA ASP A 82 12.29 -4.77 -2.16
C ASP A 82 13.34 -4.20 -3.13
N GLY A 83 12.96 -3.36 -4.08
CA GLY A 83 13.91 -2.70 -5.00
C GLY A 83 14.73 -3.62 -5.93
N ARG A 84 14.80 -4.92 -5.66
CA ARG A 84 15.60 -5.89 -6.48
C ARG A 84 15.13 -6.01 -7.93
N GLY A 85 13.83 -5.82 -8.19
CA GLY A 85 13.28 -5.69 -9.55
C GLY A 85 13.35 -4.27 -10.13
N LEU A 86 13.73 -3.26 -9.32
CA LEU A 86 13.71 -1.85 -9.67
C LEU A 86 15.10 -1.27 -10.00
N ALA A 87 16.17 -2.07 -9.94
CA ALA A 87 17.55 -1.61 -10.14
C ALA A 87 17.72 -0.82 -11.45
N ARG A 88 17.09 -1.25 -12.55
CA ARG A 88 17.10 -0.49 -13.81
C ARG A 88 16.36 0.83 -13.74
N LEU A 89 15.23 0.86 -13.01
CA LEU A 89 14.47 2.11 -12.79
C LEU A 89 15.26 3.06 -11.91
N GLN A 90 15.94 2.57 -10.86
CA GLN A 90 16.84 3.34 -10.00
C GLN A 90 17.99 3.92 -10.81
N GLN A 91 18.64 3.11 -11.65
CA GLN A 91 19.70 3.57 -12.55
C GLN A 91 19.21 4.63 -13.53
N THR A 92 18.03 4.43 -14.13
CA THR A 92 17.44 5.43 -15.05
C THR A 92 17.09 6.72 -14.32
N LEU A 93 16.56 6.64 -13.10
CA LEU A 93 16.26 7.84 -12.29
C LEU A 93 17.53 8.58 -11.88
N ALA A 94 18.58 7.86 -11.45
CA ALA A 94 19.88 8.46 -11.11
C ALA A 94 20.50 9.18 -12.31
N GLN A 95 20.52 8.54 -13.49
CA GLN A 95 21.00 9.15 -14.73
C GLN A 95 20.23 10.41 -15.10
N LEU A 96 18.89 10.38 -15.04
CA LEU A 96 18.06 11.57 -15.28
C LEU A 96 18.32 12.67 -14.25
N GLY A 97 18.54 12.29 -12.99
CA GLY A 97 18.91 13.22 -11.94
C GLY A 97 20.25 13.90 -12.21
N GLU A 98 21.25 13.15 -12.65
CA GLU A 98 22.57 13.69 -13.05
C GLU A 98 22.48 14.60 -14.28
N GLU A 99 21.71 14.21 -15.30
CA GLU A 99 21.53 14.99 -16.53
C GLU A 99 20.79 16.30 -16.31
N ILE A 100 19.70 16.26 -15.53
CA ILE A 100 18.76 17.39 -15.39
C ILE A 100 19.14 18.27 -14.20
N GLN A 101 19.65 17.68 -13.10
CA GLN A 101 19.87 18.37 -11.82
C GLN A 101 18.59 19.07 -11.33
N PRO A 102 17.46 18.34 -11.12
CA PRO A 102 16.19 18.96 -10.81
C PRO A 102 16.18 19.62 -9.43
N ASP A 103 15.49 20.75 -9.29
CA ASP A 103 15.17 21.38 -8.01
C ASP A 103 14.01 20.67 -7.34
N CYS A 104 13.04 20.17 -8.14
CA CYS A 104 11.89 19.42 -7.67
C CYS A 104 11.60 18.22 -8.58
N VAL A 105 11.37 17.07 -7.96
CA VAL A 105 10.88 15.86 -8.63
C VAL A 105 9.42 15.64 -8.24
N VAL A 106 8.56 15.47 -9.22
CA VAL A 106 7.11 15.27 -9.00
C VAL A 106 6.70 13.92 -9.54
N ALA A 107 6.08 13.08 -8.72
CA ALA A 107 5.57 11.78 -9.11
C ALA A 107 4.05 11.80 -9.27
N THR A 108 3.55 11.40 -10.43
CA THR A 108 2.11 11.18 -10.70
C THR A 108 1.75 9.69 -10.75
N TYR A 109 2.68 8.79 -10.35
CA TYR A 109 2.49 7.34 -10.34
C TYR A 109 2.97 6.73 -9.01
N PRO A 110 2.21 5.79 -8.41
CA PRO A 110 2.40 5.40 -7.00
C PRO A 110 3.74 4.78 -6.65
N THR A 111 4.38 4.04 -7.56
CA THR A 111 5.62 3.31 -7.24
C THR A 111 6.87 4.19 -7.23
N TYR A 112 6.79 5.43 -7.72
CA TYR A 112 7.97 6.29 -7.83
C TYR A 112 8.42 6.88 -6.48
N SER A 113 7.51 7.05 -5.52
CA SER A 113 7.88 7.43 -4.15
C SER A 113 8.79 6.37 -3.50
N GLN A 114 8.47 5.10 -3.68
CA GLN A 114 9.31 3.99 -3.20
C GLN A 114 10.65 3.91 -3.93
N LEU A 115 10.64 4.18 -5.24
CA LEU A 115 11.87 4.21 -6.03
C LEU A 115 12.83 5.30 -5.55
N VAL A 116 12.31 6.52 -5.30
CA VAL A 116 13.09 7.64 -4.75
C VAL A 116 13.60 7.30 -3.35
N GLU A 117 12.73 6.79 -2.46
CA GLU A 117 13.14 6.36 -1.12
C GLU A 117 14.25 5.31 -1.17
N SER A 118 14.11 4.28 -2.01
CA SER A 118 15.10 3.21 -2.13
C SER A 118 16.46 3.69 -2.66
N LEU A 119 16.46 4.72 -3.52
CA LEU A 119 17.69 5.31 -4.08
C LEU A 119 18.44 6.16 -3.04
N TYR A 120 17.69 6.84 -2.14
CA TYR A 120 18.25 7.75 -1.14
C TYR A 120 18.24 7.19 0.30
N ARG A 121 17.96 5.90 0.48
CA ARG A 121 17.84 5.24 1.79
C ARG A 121 19.07 5.42 2.68
N ASP A 122 20.26 5.36 2.08
CA ASP A 122 21.54 5.45 2.79
C ASP A 122 22.10 6.91 2.84
N HIS A 123 21.31 7.90 2.36
CA HIS A 123 21.71 9.29 2.28
C HIS A 123 20.87 10.13 3.25
N CYS A 124 21.53 11.04 3.97
CA CYS A 124 20.83 11.89 4.94
C CYS A 124 19.85 12.87 4.28
N GLU A 125 20.16 13.33 3.07
CA GLU A 125 19.35 14.33 2.36
C GLU A 125 19.30 14.02 0.85
N ARG A 126 18.22 14.46 0.21
CA ARG A 126 18.04 14.43 -1.24
C ARG A 126 18.44 15.78 -1.85
N PRO A 127 19.06 15.80 -3.06
CA PRO A 127 19.45 17.05 -3.71
C PRO A 127 18.26 17.82 -4.34
N PHE A 128 17.03 17.35 -4.16
CA PHE A 128 15.79 17.93 -4.70
C PHE A 128 14.63 17.77 -3.72
N ARG A 129 13.62 18.61 -3.88
CA ARG A 129 12.33 18.45 -3.21
C ARG A 129 11.46 17.41 -3.94
N PHE A 130 10.70 16.62 -3.21
CA PHE A 130 9.90 15.54 -3.77
C PHE A 130 8.41 15.71 -3.49
N VAL A 131 7.61 15.83 -4.55
CA VAL A 131 6.16 16.00 -4.47
C VAL A 131 5.45 14.80 -5.06
N THR A 132 4.55 14.17 -4.32
CA THR A 132 3.69 13.11 -4.82
C THR A 132 2.30 13.65 -5.11
N VAL A 133 1.87 13.57 -6.37
CA VAL A 133 0.52 13.95 -6.81
C VAL A 133 -0.35 12.70 -6.94
N ILE A 134 -1.23 12.50 -5.99
CA ILE A 134 -2.11 11.33 -5.91
C ILE A 134 -3.29 11.51 -6.86
N THR A 135 -3.36 10.66 -7.87
CA THR A 135 -4.39 10.73 -8.92
C THR A 135 -5.64 9.89 -8.62
N ASP A 136 -5.61 9.11 -7.54
CA ASP A 136 -6.74 8.31 -7.05
C ASP A 136 -7.53 9.08 -6.00
N ALA A 137 -8.86 8.85 -5.94
CA ALA A 137 -9.75 9.45 -4.95
C ALA A 137 -10.33 8.42 -3.99
N ARG A 138 -10.52 8.77 -2.72
CA ARG A 138 -11.23 8.00 -1.67
C ARG A 138 -10.61 6.64 -1.32
N SER A 139 -10.56 5.70 -2.24
CA SER A 139 -9.93 4.37 -2.06
C SER A 139 -8.52 4.38 -2.63
N ILE A 140 -7.60 5.02 -1.90
CA ILE A 140 -6.21 5.13 -2.30
C ILE A 140 -5.43 3.89 -1.86
N ASN A 141 -4.61 3.36 -2.77
CA ASN A 141 -3.66 2.33 -2.43
C ASN A 141 -2.54 2.90 -1.54
N SER A 142 -2.14 2.15 -0.50
CA SER A 142 -1.09 2.59 0.42
C SER A 142 0.28 2.84 -0.24
N VAL A 143 0.52 2.29 -1.43
CA VAL A 143 1.73 2.53 -2.24
C VAL A 143 1.94 4.02 -2.53
N TRP A 144 0.88 4.83 -2.58
CA TRP A 144 0.97 6.28 -2.80
C TRP A 144 1.64 7.05 -1.67
N TYR A 145 1.46 6.62 -0.42
CA TYR A 145 1.87 7.36 0.78
C TYR A 145 2.70 6.55 1.77
N ARG A 146 3.12 5.35 1.37
CA ARG A 146 3.99 4.49 2.20
C ARG A 146 5.38 5.09 2.34
N SER A 147 5.90 5.69 1.27
CA SER A 147 7.21 6.32 1.22
C SER A 147 7.10 7.83 1.46
N PRO A 148 8.07 8.45 2.16
CA PRO A 148 7.99 9.86 2.50
C PRO A 148 8.15 10.76 1.27
N SER A 149 7.28 11.76 1.18
CA SER A 149 7.34 12.89 0.24
C SER A 149 7.34 14.19 1.02
N ASP A 150 7.94 15.25 0.47
CA ASP A 150 7.90 16.57 1.10
C ASP A 150 6.49 17.14 1.07
N ARG A 151 5.72 16.85 -0.02
CA ARG A 151 4.31 17.18 -0.16
C ARG A 151 3.55 16.04 -0.80
N PHE A 152 2.29 15.85 -0.34
CA PHE A 152 1.30 14.97 -0.94
C PHE A 152 0.14 15.80 -1.43
N VAL A 153 -0.02 15.92 -2.73
CA VAL A 153 -1.19 16.57 -3.34
C VAL A 153 -2.31 15.57 -3.50
N VAL A 154 -3.49 15.90 -3.04
CA VAL A 154 -4.69 15.04 -3.11
C VAL A 154 -5.88 15.80 -3.69
N CYS A 155 -6.86 15.04 -4.22
CA CYS A 155 -7.97 15.64 -4.96
C CYS A 155 -9.04 16.29 -4.07
N ASP A 156 -9.22 15.86 -2.82
CA ASP A 156 -10.20 16.42 -1.89
C ASP A 156 -9.83 16.19 -0.42
N ASP A 157 -10.56 16.86 0.49
CA ASP A 157 -10.31 16.81 1.93
C ASP A 157 -10.54 15.41 2.51
N LYS A 158 -11.53 14.65 2.01
CA LYS A 158 -11.75 13.25 2.46
C LYS A 158 -10.62 12.32 2.05
N THR A 159 -9.97 12.59 0.92
CA THR A 159 -8.74 11.89 0.51
C THR A 159 -7.57 12.31 1.40
N ALA A 160 -7.49 13.58 1.81
CA ALA A 160 -6.53 14.06 2.80
C ALA A 160 -6.69 13.34 4.15
N ASP A 161 -7.92 13.17 4.63
CA ASP A 161 -8.23 12.42 5.85
C ASP A 161 -7.70 10.96 5.81
N VAL A 162 -7.70 10.33 4.64
CA VAL A 162 -7.16 8.96 4.49
C VAL A 162 -5.65 8.94 4.73
N LEU A 163 -4.90 9.92 4.20
CA LEU A 163 -3.46 10.05 4.42
C LEU A 163 -3.17 10.39 5.88
N HIS A 164 -3.89 11.34 6.45
CA HIS A 164 -3.71 11.75 7.83
C HIS A 164 -3.95 10.57 8.80
N ARG A 165 -5.05 9.82 8.63
CA ARG A 165 -5.31 8.58 9.41
C ARG A 165 -4.29 7.47 9.18
N ALA A 166 -3.56 7.51 8.08
CA ALA A 166 -2.46 6.59 7.79
C ALA A 166 -1.12 7.05 8.41
N GLY A 167 -1.09 8.22 9.10
CA GLY A 167 0.07 8.74 9.81
C GLY A 167 0.92 9.73 9.01
N VAL A 168 0.41 10.25 7.88
CA VAL A 168 1.06 11.36 7.17
C VAL A 168 0.79 12.66 7.92
N GLU A 169 1.84 13.44 8.16
CA GLU A 169 1.76 14.74 8.83
C GLU A 169 0.84 15.71 8.04
N GLN A 170 -0.04 16.42 8.76
CA GLN A 170 -1.05 17.29 8.15
C GLN A 170 -0.43 18.38 7.27
N GLU A 171 0.71 18.92 7.67
CA GLU A 171 1.44 19.99 6.98
C GLU A 171 1.99 19.55 5.61
N ARG A 172 2.15 18.24 5.41
CA ARG A 172 2.59 17.68 4.13
C ARG A 172 1.43 17.38 3.18
N ILE A 173 0.18 17.39 3.65
CA ILE A 173 -0.99 17.04 2.86
C ILE A 173 -1.62 18.31 2.27
N CYS A 174 -1.71 18.36 0.93
CA CYS A 174 -2.20 19.51 0.19
C CYS A 174 -3.45 19.13 -0.62
N PRO A 175 -4.67 19.40 -0.13
CA PRO A 175 -5.92 19.07 -0.83
C PRO A 175 -6.23 20.11 -1.92
N LEU A 176 -5.39 20.21 -2.95
CA LEU A 176 -5.47 21.22 -4.00
C LEU A 176 -6.38 20.82 -5.18
N GLY A 177 -6.79 19.56 -5.26
CA GLY A 177 -7.57 19.06 -6.39
C GLY A 177 -6.74 18.12 -7.29
N PHE A 178 -7.41 17.54 -8.29
CA PHE A 178 -6.75 16.78 -9.34
C PHE A 178 -6.20 17.73 -10.41
N PRO A 179 -4.98 17.56 -10.93
CA PRO A 179 -4.41 18.43 -11.96
C PRO A 179 -5.10 18.23 -13.32
N VAL A 180 -6.22 18.92 -13.49
CA VAL A 180 -6.95 19.01 -14.77
C VAL A 180 -6.27 20.03 -15.70
N SER A 181 -6.62 20.00 -17.01
CA SER A 181 -6.09 21.00 -17.95
C SER A 181 -6.35 22.43 -17.48
N PRO A 182 -5.36 23.34 -17.57
CA PRO A 182 -5.56 24.77 -17.28
C PRO A 182 -6.71 25.42 -18.05
N LEU A 183 -7.09 24.86 -19.19
CA LEU A 183 -8.22 25.34 -19.99
C LEU A 183 -9.57 25.31 -19.25
N PHE A 184 -9.72 24.46 -18.21
CA PHE A 184 -10.93 24.45 -17.38
C PHE A 184 -11.08 25.71 -16.52
N ALA A 185 -9.99 26.42 -16.21
CA ALA A 185 -10.03 27.67 -15.47
C ALA A 185 -10.61 28.84 -16.31
N THR A 186 -10.68 28.70 -17.64
CA THR A 186 -11.28 29.69 -18.53
C THR A 186 -12.70 29.26 -18.86
N PRO A 187 -13.73 29.86 -18.26
CA PRO A 187 -15.11 29.46 -18.50
C PRO A 187 -15.52 29.73 -19.95
N PRO A 188 -16.42 28.93 -20.54
CA PRO A 188 -16.95 29.18 -21.88
C PRO A 188 -17.77 30.48 -21.88
N LYS A 189 -17.78 31.16 -23.04
CA LYS A 189 -18.56 32.42 -23.21
C LYS A 189 -20.04 32.24 -22.86
N LEU A 190 -20.59 31.08 -23.16
CA LEU A 190 -21.99 30.72 -22.89
C LEU A 190 -22.08 29.32 -22.26
N PRO A 191 -21.99 29.19 -20.92
CA PRO A 191 -22.17 27.90 -20.26
C PRO A 191 -23.59 27.35 -20.50
N PRO A 192 -23.79 26.02 -20.47
CA PRO A 192 -25.11 25.44 -20.63
C PRO A 192 -26.03 25.90 -19.49
N GLY A 193 -27.19 26.43 -19.87
CA GLY A 193 -28.29 26.72 -18.95
C GLY A 193 -29.05 25.44 -18.56
N PRO A 194 -30.06 25.52 -17.67
CA PRO A 194 -30.87 24.34 -17.34
C PRO A 194 -31.55 23.76 -18.58
N PRO A 195 -31.54 22.43 -18.78
CA PRO A 195 -32.31 21.80 -19.83
C PRO A 195 -33.80 22.16 -19.73
N ARG A 196 -34.46 22.29 -20.86
CA ARG A 196 -35.89 22.61 -20.98
C ARG A 196 -36.49 21.80 -22.13
N PRO A 197 -37.74 21.35 -22.04
CA PRO A 197 -38.44 20.78 -23.19
C PRO A 197 -38.39 21.71 -24.41
N GLY A 198 -38.14 21.16 -25.59
CA GLY A 198 -37.99 21.93 -26.83
C GLY A 198 -36.63 22.60 -27.05
N HIS A 199 -35.70 22.46 -26.10
CA HIS A 199 -34.30 22.88 -26.24
C HIS A 199 -33.37 21.68 -26.12
N PRO A 200 -32.38 21.49 -27.03
CA PRO A 200 -31.56 20.30 -27.06
C PRO A 200 -30.69 20.15 -25.80
N LEU A 201 -30.85 19.01 -25.11
CA LEU A 201 -29.91 18.57 -24.08
C LEU A 201 -28.64 18.06 -24.78
N ARG A 202 -27.55 18.78 -24.63
CA ARG A 202 -26.23 18.39 -25.17
C ARG A 202 -25.57 17.35 -24.27
N ALA A 203 -25.54 16.09 -24.74
CA ALA A 203 -24.88 14.99 -24.04
C ALA A 203 -23.55 14.64 -24.72
N LEU A 204 -22.51 14.48 -23.91
CA LEU A 204 -21.20 13.99 -24.36
C LEU A 204 -21.03 12.52 -23.98
N TYR A 205 -20.85 11.63 -24.96
CA TYR A 205 -20.67 10.20 -24.71
C TYR A 205 -19.23 9.76 -25.00
N LEU A 206 -18.51 9.37 -23.93
CA LEU A 206 -17.12 8.93 -24.00
C LEU A 206 -17.05 7.39 -24.17
N ILE A 207 -16.71 6.91 -25.36
CA ILE A 207 -16.59 5.47 -25.63
C ILE A 207 -15.15 5.01 -25.50
N ASN A 208 -14.76 4.62 -24.28
CA ASN A 208 -13.44 4.06 -24.00
C ASN A 208 -13.45 2.52 -24.01
N THR A 209 -14.58 1.90 -23.67
CA THR A 209 -14.80 0.44 -23.59
C THR A 209 -16.22 0.11 -24.09
N GLY A 210 -16.57 -1.18 -24.21
CA GLY A 210 -17.95 -1.58 -24.59
C GLY A 210 -18.33 -1.36 -26.05
N LYS A 211 -17.37 -1.30 -26.98
CA LYS A 211 -17.53 -1.00 -28.41
C LYS A 211 -18.66 -1.78 -29.13
N LYS A 212 -18.91 -3.03 -28.73
CA LYS A 212 -19.93 -3.89 -29.38
C LYS A 212 -21.38 -3.46 -29.09
N LYS A 213 -21.61 -2.72 -27.98
CA LYS A 213 -22.97 -2.34 -27.53
C LYS A 213 -23.28 -0.85 -27.72
N CYS A 214 -22.27 -0.02 -28.08
CA CYS A 214 -22.39 1.44 -28.10
C CYS A 214 -23.43 1.93 -29.14
N GLY A 215 -23.50 1.31 -30.32
CA GLY A 215 -24.48 1.70 -31.37
C GLY A 215 -25.92 1.69 -30.85
N ARG A 216 -26.33 0.61 -30.16
CA ARG A 216 -27.68 0.52 -29.56
C ARG A 216 -27.92 1.49 -28.40
N ALA A 217 -26.87 1.95 -27.74
CA ALA A 217 -26.98 2.98 -26.70
C ALA A 217 -27.16 4.38 -27.34
N ILE A 218 -26.44 4.65 -28.44
CA ILE A 218 -26.58 5.87 -29.24
C ILE A 218 -28.00 5.96 -29.81
N ASP A 219 -28.48 4.88 -30.48
CA ASP A 219 -29.85 4.85 -31.05
C ASP A 219 -30.89 5.16 -29.95
N ARG A 220 -30.78 4.51 -28.76
CA ARG A 220 -31.70 4.72 -27.63
C ARG A 220 -31.69 6.14 -27.08
N LEU A 221 -30.54 6.80 -27.06
CA LEU A 221 -30.43 8.21 -26.64
C LEU A 221 -31.04 9.17 -27.67
N LEU A 222 -30.87 8.87 -28.93
CA LEU A 222 -31.40 9.70 -30.04
C LEU A 222 -32.89 9.45 -30.35
N GLU A 223 -33.50 8.38 -29.79
CA GLU A 223 -34.94 8.23 -29.73
C GLU A 223 -35.60 9.33 -28.86
N ILE A 224 -34.85 9.99 -27.98
CA ILE A 224 -35.32 11.13 -27.17
C ILE A 224 -35.24 12.39 -28.06
N PRO A 225 -36.34 13.09 -28.33
CA PRO A 225 -36.38 14.18 -29.31
C PRO A 225 -35.42 15.33 -29.02
N ASP A 226 -35.33 15.73 -27.75
CA ASP A 226 -34.54 16.89 -27.28
C ASP A 226 -33.11 16.51 -26.89
N VAL A 227 -32.48 15.51 -27.52
CA VAL A 227 -31.10 15.14 -27.27
C VAL A 227 -30.21 15.40 -28.46
N GLU A 228 -29.17 16.19 -28.27
CA GLU A 228 -28.03 16.34 -29.17
C GLU A 228 -26.84 15.58 -28.56
N LEU A 229 -26.26 14.65 -29.30
CA LEU A 229 -25.27 13.72 -28.80
C LEU A 229 -23.91 13.90 -29.50
N THR A 230 -22.91 14.31 -28.74
CA THR A 230 -21.51 14.26 -29.19
C THR A 230 -20.87 12.97 -28.67
N VAL A 231 -20.33 12.15 -29.56
CA VAL A 231 -19.71 10.87 -29.27
C VAL A 231 -18.22 10.92 -29.55
N THR A 232 -17.38 10.66 -28.56
CA THR A 232 -15.94 10.52 -28.79
C THR A 232 -15.54 9.05 -28.76
N VAL A 233 -14.80 8.61 -29.75
CA VAL A 233 -14.33 7.22 -29.90
C VAL A 233 -12.82 7.07 -29.70
N GLY A 234 -12.13 8.16 -29.34
CA GLY A 234 -10.68 8.16 -29.15
C GLY A 234 -9.93 7.72 -30.42
N HIS A 235 -8.92 6.87 -30.28
CA HIS A 235 -8.07 6.38 -31.39
C HIS A 235 -8.71 5.23 -32.20
N TYR A 236 -10.00 4.93 -32.01
CA TYR A 236 -10.65 3.79 -32.68
C TYR A 236 -11.26 4.18 -34.03
N ALA A 237 -10.42 4.34 -35.06
CA ALA A 237 -10.85 4.72 -36.41
C ALA A 237 -11.91 3.78 -36.98
N GLU A 238 -11.79 2.45 -36.78
CA GLU A 238 -12.77 1.48 -37.23
C GLU A 238 -14.15 1.69 -36.57
N LEU A 239 -14.19 2.04 -35.31
CA LEU A 239 -15.43 2.32 -34.61
C LEU A 239 -16.07 3.60 -35.13
N LYS A 240 -15.26 4.64 -35.39
CA LYS A 240 -15.74 5.88 -36.06
C LYS A 240 -16.38 5.59 -37.40
N ALA A 241 -15.72 4.79 -38.24
CA ALA A 241 -16.25 4.39 -39.56
C ALA A 241 -17.58 3.61 -39.45
N LYS A 242 -17.68 2.66 -38.49
CA LYS A 242 -18.91 1.90 -38.22
C LYS A 242 -20.09 2.78 -37.76
N LEU A 243 -19.79 3.86 -37.03
CA LEU A 243 -20.83 4.78 -36.53
C LEU A 243 -21.15 5.92 -37.54
N ALA A 244 -20.34 6.10 -38.58
CA ALA A 244 -20.52 7.17 -39.55
C ALA A 244 -21.88 7.10 -40.27
N ARG A 245 -22.40 5.89 -40.52
CA ARG A 245 -23.75 5.71 -41.08
C ARG A 245 -24.82 6.31 -40.16
N ARG A 246 -24.75 6.05 -38.86
CA ARG A 246 -25.68 6.62 -37.85
C ARG A 246 -25.59 8.14 -37.79
N ALA A 247 -24.40 8.71 -37.91
CA ALA A 247 -24.26 10.17 -37.93
C ALA A 247 -24.98 10.82 -39.10
N ARG A 248 -25.06 10.12 -40.24
CA ARG A 248 -25.86 10.58 -41.41
C ARG A 248 -27.37 10.40 -41.20
N GLU A 249 -27.79 9.30 -40.54
CA GLU A 249 -29.20 9.04 -40.20
C GLU A 249 -29.77 10.05 -39.21
N TYR A 250 -28.93 10.57 -38.29
CA TYR A 250 -29.29 11.54 -37.28
C TYR A 250 -28.56 12.88 -37.47
N GLU A 251 -28.57 13.37 -38.73
CA GLU A 251 -27.90 14.62 -39.12
C GLU A 251 -28.35 15.79 -38.25
N GLY A 252 -27.36 16.60 -37.78
CA GLY A 252 -27.60 17.71 -36.86
C GLY A 252 -27.76 17.32 -35.38
N ARG A 253 -27.98 16.03 -35.04
CA ARG A 253 -28.16 15.58 -33.66
C ARG A 253 -27.09 14.62 -33.17
N LEU A 254 -26.30 14.00 -34.07
CA LEU A 254 -25.21 13.12 -33.74
C LEU A 254 -23.87 13.60 -34.30
N HIS A 255 -22.96 14.00 -33.42
CA HIS A 255 -21.62 14.44 -33.77
C HIS A 255 -20.58 13.37 -33.38
N LEU A 256 -19.79 12.88 -34.36
CA LEU A 256 -18.77 11.84 -34.12
C LEU A 256 -17.36 12.43 -34.15
N LEU A 257 -16.68 12.36 -33.03
CA LEU A 257 -15.29 12.79 -32.87
C LEU A 257 -14.36 11.58 -32.65
N GLY A 258 -13.16 11.63 -33.23
CA GLY A 258 -12.06 10.73 -32.90
C GLY A 258 -11.37 11.16 -31.61
N TRP A 259 -10.06 10.92 -31.56
CA TRP A 259 -9.23 11.51 -30.51
C TRP A 259 -9.22 13.04 -30.66
N THR A 260 -9.33 13.74 -29.54
CA THR A 260 -9.39 15.21 -29.53
C THR A 260 -8.67 15.78 -28.30
N ASN A 261 -8.05 16.94 -28.46
CA ASN A 261 -7.50 17.76 -27.38
C ASN A 261 -8.51 18.82 -26.86
N GLN A 262 -9.70 18.89 -27.46
CA GLN A 262 -10.76 19.84 -27.10
C GLN A 262 -11.69 19.30 -26.01
N MET A 263 -11.25 18.31 -25.22
CA MET A 263 -12.09 17.71 -24.18
C MET A 263 -12.57 18.71 -23.12
N PRO A 264 -11.76 19.69 -22.68
CA PRO A 264 -12.26 20.73 -21.76
C PRO A 264 -13.44 21.51 -22.33
N GLN A 265 -13.36 21.98 -23.57
CA GLN A 265 -14.42 22.74 -24.21
C GLN A 265 -15.69 21.88 -24.40
N LEU A 266 -15.53 20.61 -24.81
CA LEU A 266 -16.65 19.69 -24.99
C LEU A 266 -17.39 19.45 -23.67
N LEU A 267 -16.65 19.20 -22.57
CA LEU A 267 -17.23 19.01 -21.25
C LEU A 267 -17.92 20.28 -20.73
N MET A 268 -17.27 21.43 -20.81
CA MET A 268 -17.82 22.71 -20.35
C MET A 268 -19.05 23.17 -21.14
N ASN A 269 -19.20 22.72 -22.40
CA ASN A 269 -20.35 23.03 -23.24
C ASN A 269 -21.46 21.96 -23.20
N SER A 270 -21.27 20.86 -22.46
CA SER A 270 -22.26 19.78 -22.35
C SER A 270 -23.09 19.89 -21.07
N HIS A 271 -24.37 19.50 -21.16
CA HIS A 271 -25.24 19.40 -19.99
C HIS A 271 -24.92 18.17 -19.16
N VAL A 272 -24.47 17.08 -19.79
CA VAL A 272 -24.14 15.82 -19.12
C VAL A 272 -23.06 15.07 -19.89
N VAL A 273 -22.16 14.42 -19.17
CA VAL A 273 -21.22 13.46 -19.74
C VAL A 273 -21.62 12.03 -19.37
N ILE A 274 -21.57 11.12 -20.34
CA ILE A 274 -21.84 9.69 -20.19
C ILE A 274 -20.55 8.93 -20.44
N GLY A 275 -20.11 8.10 -19.50
CA GLY A 275 -18.86 7.37 -19.67
C GLY A 275 -18.56 6.41 -18.53
N LYS A 276 -17.37 5.82 -18.54
CA LYS A 276 -16.88 5.00 -17.43
C LYS A 276 -16.39 5.87 -16.27
N ALA A 277 -16.39 5.33 -15.04
CA ALA A 277 -15.91 6.01 -13.85
C ALA A 277 -14.36 6.11 -13.75
N GLY A 278 -13.69 6.48 -14.85
CA GLY A 278 -12.23 6.66 -14.86
C GLY A 278 -11.80 7.89 -14.08
N GLY A 279 -10.71 7.81 -13.28
CA GLY A 279 -10.27 8.88 -12.37
C GLY A 279 -10.16 10.25 -13.05
N ALA A 280 -9.42 10.36 -14.14
CA ALA A 280 -9.28 11.63 -14.86
C ALA A 280 -10.62 12.14 -15.41
N ALA A 281 -11.43 11.26 -16.02
CA ALA A 281 -12.71 11.67 -16.61
C ALA A 281 -13.69 12.20 -15.57
N VAL A 282 -13.72 11.62 -14.38
CA VAL A 282 -14.53 12.10 -13.24
C VAL A 282 -14.05 13.47 -12.77
N GLN A 283 -12.75 13.65 -12.61
CA GLN A 283 -12.19 14.92 -12.17
C GLN A 283 -12.34 16.03 -13.21
N GLU A 284 -12.21 15.72 -14.49
CA GLU A 284 -12.48 16.62 -15.61
C GLU A 284 -13.96 17.03 -15.66
N ALA A 285 -14.89 16.08 -15.43
CA ALA A 285 -16.32 16.38 -15.33
C ALA A 285 -16.63 17.33 -14.14
N ILE A 286 -15.99 17.11 -12.97
CA ILE A 286 -16.09 17.99 -11.81
C ILE A 286 -15.55 19.39 -12.15
N ALA A 287 -14.37 19.48 -12.76
CA ALA A 287 -13.76 20.75 -13.16
C ALA A 287 -14.61 21.52 -14.17
N ALA A 288 -15.18 20.81 -15.15
CA ALA A 288 -16.11 21.38 -16.15
C ALA A 288 -17.48 21.75 -15.56
N LYS A 289 -17.76 21.40 -14.31
CA LYS A 289 -19.08 21.44 -13.69
C LYS A 289 -20.14 20.70 -14.51
N CYS A 290 -19.75 19.60 -15.21
CA CYS A 290 -20.59 18.80 -16.05
C CYS A 290 -21.09 17.56 -15.28
N PRO A 291 -22.38 17.40 -15.00
CA PRO A 291 -22.94 16.20 -14.38
C PRO A 291 -22.55 14.92 -15.11
N MET A 292 -22.35 13.80 -14.39
CA MET A 292 -21.88 12.57 -14.98
C MET A 292 -22.84 11.41 -14.79
N ILE A 293 -23.16 10.71 -15.87
CA ILE A 293 -23.83 9.40 -15.87
C ILE A 293 -22.77 8.32 -16.11
N VAL A 294 -22.50 7.52 -15.10
CA VAL A 294 -21.57 6.40 -15.20
C VAL A 294 -22.29 5.20 -15.80
N ASN A 295 -21.93 4.82 -17.03
CA ASN A 295 -22.53 3.68 -17.73
C ASN A 295 -21.69 2.40 -17.65
N GLN A 296 -20.52 2.47 -17.05
CA GLN A 296 -19.62 1.33 -16.83
C GLN A 296 -18.66 1.61 -15.68
N VAL A 297 -18.43 0.60 -14.86
CA VAL A 297 -17.45 0.59 -13.77
C VAL A 297 -16.52 -0.60 -13.96
N ILE A 298 -15.22 -0.39 -13.89
CA ILE A 298 -14.23 -1.48 -13.85
C ILE A 298 -14.07 -1.90 -12.37
N PRO A 299 -14.49 -3.13 -11.99
CA PRO A 299 -14.47 -3.57 -10.60
C PRO A 299 -13.07 -3.53 -9.99
N GLY A 300 -12.97 -3.03 -8.74
CA GLY A 300 -11.74 -2.93 -7.98
C GLY A 300 -10.92 -1.66 -8.27
N GLN A 301 -10.97 -1.12 -9.47
CA GLN A 301 -10.20 0.06 -9.88
C GLN A 301 -11.04 1.35 -9.90
N GLU A 302 -12.30 1.27 -10.33
CA GLU A 302 -13.17 2.44 -10.55
C GLU A 302 -14.32 2.53 -9.53
N ASP A 303 -14.48 1.55 -8.62
CA ASP A 303 -15.56 1.53 -7.62
C ASP A 303 -15.54 2.76 -6.72
N GLY A 304 -14.35 3.26 -6.36
CA GLY A 304 -14.19 4.47 -5.56
C GLY A 304 -14.69 5.72 -6.27
N ASN A 305 -14.42 5.84 -7.57
CA ASN A 305 -14.84 6.97 -8.38
C ASN A 305 -16.36 6.95 -8.65
N ALA A 306 -16.94 5.75 -8.86
CA ALA A 306 -18.37 5.60 -9.03
C ALA A 306 -19.13 6.03 -7.75
N ARG A 307 -18.66 5.56 -6.58
CA ARG A 307 -19.19 6.00 -5.28
C ARG A 307 -19.02 7.49 -5.04
N LEU A 308 -17.88 8.07 -5.43
CA LEU A 308 -17.62 9.51 -5.29
C LEU A 308 -18.70 10.34 -5.99
N ILE A 309 -19.10 9.97 -7.21
CA ILE A 309 -20.14 10.68 -7.99
C ILE A 309 -21.49 10.65 -7.27
N GLU A 310 -21.89 9.50 -6.72
CA GLU A 310 -23.17 9.34 -6.00
C GLU A 310 -23.15 10.04 -4.64
N GLU A 311 -22.08 9.88 -3.85
CA GLU A 311 -21.92 10.52 -2.54
C GLU A 311 -21.90 12.06 -2.62
N LEU A 312 -21.29 12.60 -3.67
CA LEU A 312 -21.27 14.05 -3.90
C LEU A 312 -22.58 14.57 -4.49
N GLY A 313 -23.45 13.70 -4.97
CA GLY A 313 -24.71 14.09 -5.62
C GLY A 313 -24.49 14.88 -6.90
N ILE A 314 -23.51 14.47 -7.72
CA ILE A 314 -23.12 15.14 -8.98
C ILE A 314 -23.39 14.30 -10.23
N GLY A 315 -24.03 13.15 -10.05
CA GLY A 315 -24.33 12.20 -11.09
C GLY A 315 -24.91 10.92 -10.52
N THR A 316 -24.91 9.85 -11.33
CA THR A 316 -25.40 8.52 -10.95
C THR A 316 -24.73 7.42 -11.74
N VAL A 317 -24.77 6.21 -11.20
CA VAL A 317 -24.41 4.98 -11.92
C VAL A 317 -25.68 4.43 -12.58
N ALA A 318 -25.64 4.24 -13.90
CA ALA A 318 -26.75 3.73 -14.70
C ALA A 318 -26.28 2.54 -15.55
N ASP A 319 -26.58 1.33 -15.10
CA ASP A 319 -26.21 0.13 -15.87
C ASP A 319 -27.20 -0.14 -17.00
N GLY A 320 -26.64 -0.21 -18.20
CA GLY A 320 -27.35 -0.52 -19.41
C GLY A 320 -28.07 0.66 -20.05
N LYS A 321 -28.30 0.52 -21.37
CA LYS A 321 -28.82 1.59 -22.25
C LYS A 321 -30.17 2.17 -21.82
N ARG A 322 -31.07 1.37 -21.24
CA ARG A 322 -32.39 1.82 -20.76
C ARG A 322 -32.28 2.69 -19.51
N ALA A 323 -31.37 2.35 -18.59
CA ALA A 323 -31.14 3.12 -17.37
C ALA A 323 -30.51 4.48 -17.69
N VAL A 324 -29.52 4.50 -18.61
CA VAL A 324 -28.90 5.74 -19.10
C VAL A 324 -29.95 6.65 -19.76
N ALA A 325 -30.78 6.11 -20.68
CA ALA A 325 -31.83 6.89 -21.35
C ALA A 325 -32.83 7.50 -20.34
N ARG A 326 -33.37 6.71 -19.41
CA ARG A 326 -34.25 7.22 -18.35
C ARG A 326 -33.61 8.33 -17.52
N CYS A 327 -32.31 8.22 -17.27
CA CYS A 327 -31.60 9.27 -16.55
C CYS A 327 -31.53 10.57 -17.36
N VAL A 328 -31.25 10.47 -18.68
CA VAL A 328 -31.24 11.61 -19.60
C VAL A 328 -32.63 12.24 -19.71
N GLU A 329 -33.71 11.44 -19.84
CA GLU A 329 -35.11 11.92 -19.83
C GLU A 329 -35.40 12.75 -18.58
N ARG A 330 -35.02 12.28 -17.40
CA ARG A 330 -35.17 13.02 -16.12
C ARG A 330 -34.33 14.30 -16.04
N LEU A 331 -33.20 14.37 -16.77
CA LEU A 331 -32.40 15.60 -16.82
C LEU A 331 -33.05 16.68 -17.66
N ILE A 332 -33.84 16.33 -18.68
CA ILE A 332 -34.57 17.28 -19.52
C ILE A 332 -35.64 18.04 -18.74
N GLU A 333 -36.22 17.42 -17.69
CA GLU A 333 -37.11 18.09 -16.75
C GLU A 333 -36.42 19.23 -15.97
N GLY A 334 -35.10 19.24 -15.94
CA GLY A 334 -34.25 20.33 -15.44
C GLY A 334 -33.94 20.31 -13.95
N ASP A 335 -34.82 19.82 -13.08
CA ASP A 335 -34.63 19.88 -11.62
C ASP A 335 -33.49 18.98 -11.14
N LEU A 336 -33.35 17.81 -11.70
CA LEU A 336 -32.25 16.91 -11.38
C LEU A 336 -30.90 17.53 -11.80
N TRP A 337 -30.86 18.12 -13.01
CA TRP A 337 -29.69 18.78 -13.54
C TRP A 337 -29.27 19.98 -12.67
N ARG A 338 -30.22 20.85 -12.26
CA ARG A 338 -29.95 22.01 -11.36
C ARG A 338 -29.32 21.58 -10.07
N ARG A 339 -29.85 20.51 -9.44
CA ARG A 339 -29.29 19.97 -8.17
C ARG A 339 -27.86 19.48 -8.35
N TRP A 340 -27.58 18.68 -9.38
CA TRP A 340 -26.23 18.17 -9.66
C TRP A 340 -25.26 19.30 -10.03
N ARG A 341 -25.71 20.24 -10.83
CA ARG A 341 -24.92 21.41 -11.22
C ARG A 341 -24.54 22.28 -10.03
N ALA A 342 -25.48 22.59 -9.15
CA ALA A 342 -25.22 23.38 -7.94
C ALA A 342 -24.19 22.72 -7.02
N ARG A 343 -24.22 21.38 -6.91
CA ARG A 343 -23.19 20.63 -6.16
C ARG A 343 -21.82 20.75 -6.82
N LEU A 344 -21.76 20.60 -8.15
CA LEU A 344 -20.51 20.76 -8.91
C LEU A 344 -19.92 22.16 -8.76
N GLU A 345 -20.74 23.18 -8.71
CA GLU A 345 -20.30 24.58 -8.50
C GLU A 345 -19.63 24.79 -7.14
N GLN A 346 -20.07 24.08 -6.10
CA GLN A 346 -19.48 24.14 -4.76
C GLN A 346 -18.12 23.43 -4.66
N ILE A 347 -17.92 22.33 -5.40
CA ILE A 347 -16.75 21.44 -5.25
C ILE A 347 -15.73 21.55 -6.38
N SER A 348 -16.08 22.20 -7.49
CA SER A 348 -15.22 22.32 -8.66
C SER A 348 -13.95 23.11 -8.32
N ARG A 349 -12.80 22.57 -8.75
CA ARG A 349 -11.49 23.21 -8.65
C ARG A 349 -10.82 23.24 -10.04
N PRO A 350 -11.33 24.08 -10.95
CA PRO A 350 -10.85 24.11 -12.34
C PRO A 350 -9.41 24.65 -12.46
N ASP A 351 -8.94 25.37 -11.44
CA ASP A 351 -7.60 25.94 -11.31
C ASP A 351 -6.60 25.02 -10.59
N ALA A 352 -6.99 23.78 -10.28
CA ALA A 352 -6.16 22.86 -9.49
C ALA A 352 -4.74 22.70 -10.04
N ALA A 353 -4.57 22.54 -11.36
CA ALA A 353 -3.24 22.40 -11.95
C ALA A 353 -2.36 23.64 -11.72
N MET A 354 -2.94 24.86 -11.81
CA MET A 354 -2.23 26.12 -11.58
C MET A 354 -1.80 26.25 -10.10
N ARG A 355 -2.69 25.89 -9.16
CA ARG A 355 -2.38 25.90 -7.72
C ARG A 355 -1.30 24.87 -7.37
N ILE A 356 -1.32 23.67 -8.00
CA ILE A 356 -0.29 22.67 -7.82
C ILE A 356 1.03 23.14 -8.45
N ALA A 357 1.00 23.77 -9.62
CA ALA A 357 2.18 24.36 -10.25
C ALA A 357 2.83 25.40 -9.32
N GLN A 358 2.05 26.29 -8.69
CA GLN A 358 2.57 27.23 -7.72
C GLN A 358 3.24 26.54 -6.52
N LEU A 359 2.60 25.49 -5.94
CA LEU A 359 3.20 24.69 -4.88
C LEU A 359 4.56 24.11 -5.30
N ILE A 360 4.66 23.57 -6.52
CA ILE A 360 5.90 22.99 -7.05
C ILE A 360 6.99 24.08 -7.19
N LEU A 361 6.64 25.26 -7.68
CA LEU A 361 7.57 26.40 -7.81
C LEU A 361 8.05 26.88 -6.43
N ASP A 362 7.17 26.91 -5.43
CA ASP A 362 7.53 27.26 -4.05
C ASP A 362 8.47 26.20 -3.43
N GLU A 363 8.27 24.90 -3.73
CA GLU A 363 9.18 23.84 -3.29
C GLU A 363 10.54 23.92 -4.00
N CYS A 364 10.59 24.35 -5.27
CA CYS A 364 11.88 24.65 -5.95
C CYS A 364 12.65 25.76 -5.25
N ASP A 365 11.97 26.84 -4.81
CA ASP A 365 12.61 27.93 -4.08
C ASP A 365 13.19 27.45 -2.75
N ARG A 366 12.47 26.60 -2.03
CA ARG A 366 12.95 25.98 -0.78
C ARG A 366 14.17 25.09 -1.00
N ALA A 367 14.24 24.37 -2.14
CA ALA A 367 15.41 23.56 -2.49
C ALA A 367 16.66 24.43 -2.67
N ASN A 368 16.51 25.65 -3.20
CA ASN A 368 17.62 26.56 -3.46
C ASN A 368 18.18 27.25 -2.20
N HIS A 369 17.43 27.24 -1.08
CA HIS A 369 17.85 27.83 0.20
C HIS A 369 18.50 26.82 1.15
N CYS A 370 18.49 25.52 0.83
CA CYS A 370 19.18 24.48 1.60
C CYS A 370 20.52 24.14 0.91
N SER A 371 21.59 23.94 1.71
CA SER A 371 22.87 23.45 1.19
C SER A 371 22.67 22.08 0.52
N ARG A 372 22.81 22.02 -0.79
CA ARG A 372 22.60 20.78 -1.56
C ARG A 372 23.77 19.81 -1.39
N PRO A 373 23.52 18.50 -1.19
CA PRO A 373 24.55 17.50 -1.42
C PRO A 373 24.96 17.53 -2.92
N GLU A 374 26.26 17.57 -3.18
CA GLU A 374 26.80 17.86 -4.53
C GLU A 374 26.58 16.78 -5.59
N LYS A 375 26.08 15.57 -5.27
CA LYS A 375 25.98 14.48 -6.27
C LYS A 375 24.78 13.54 -6.04
N PHE A 376 24.18 13.13 -7.14
CA PHE A 376 23.27 11.98 -7.17
C PHE A 376 24.03 10.68 -6.81
N PRO A 377 23.46 9.78 -6.01
CA PRO A 377 24.14 8.55 -5.59
C PRO A 377 24.41 7.65 -6.79
N ALA A 378 25.66 7.23 -6.96
CA ALA A 378 26.02 6.23 -7.96
C ALA A 378 25.37 4.89 -7.59
N VAL A 379 24.62 4.28 -8.52
CA VAL A 379 24.05 2.93 -8.34
C VAL A 379 25.19 1.93 -8.20
N ARG A 380 25.39 1.37 -7.01
CA ARG A 380 26.41 0.33 -6.77
C ARG A 380 26.10 -0.89 -7.63
N LYS A 381 27.02 -1.19 -8.56
CA LYS A 381 27.08 -2.51 -9.20
C LYS A 381 27.49 -3.49 -8.10
N GLY A 382 26.68 -4.53 -7.85
CA GLY A 382 26.95 -5.53 -6.84
C GLY A 382 28.35 -6.15 -7.03
N GLY A 383 29.17 -6.08 -6.00
CA GLY A 383 30.51 -6.65 -5.94
C GLY A 383 31.13 -6.42 -4.57
N SER A 384 31.59 -7.49 -4.01
CA SER A 384 32.08 -7.78 -2.68
C SER A 384 33.28 -6.97 -2.16
N ASN A 385 33.40 -7.00 -0.81
CA ASN A 385 34.57 -6.87 0.05
C ASN A 385 35.15 -5.47 0.37
N GLY A 386 35.25 -5.23 1.66
CA GLY A 386 36.10 -4.22 2.26
C GLY A 386 35.96 -4.20 3.78
N ASN A 387 36.89 -4.86 4.47
CA ASN A 387 37.11 -4.73 5.91
C ASN A 387 37.56 -3.31 6.25
N ASP A 388 36.97 -2.70 7.27
CA ASP A 388 37.61 -1.63 8.01
C ASP A 388 37.36 -1.81 9.52
N ALA A 389 38.46 -1.79 10.26
CA ALA A 389 38.57 -2.09 11.67
C ALA A 389 38.19 -0.90 12.54
N VAL A 390 37.54 -1.19 13.68
CA VAL A 390 37.18 -0.24 14.73
C VAL A 390 38.08 -0.44 15.94
N PRO A 391 38.60 0.62 16.58
CA PRO A 391 39.43 0.50 17.80
C PRO A 391 38.57 0.34 19.08
N THR A 392 39.02 -0.54 19.95
CA THR A 392 38.41 -0.86 21.26
C THR A 392 39.15 -0.16 22.41
N THR A 393 38.44 0.39 23.41
CA THR A 393 38.84 0.34 24.84
C THR A 393 37.63 0.58 25.76
N PRO A 394 37.52 -0.11 26.92
CA PRO A 394 36.36 -0.09 27.82
C PRO A 394 36.54 0.73 29.10
N ARG A 395 35.43 1.21 29.64
CA ARG A 395 35.38 1.77 31.03
C ARG A 395 34.12 1.27 31.79
N ALA A 396 34.27 1.07 33.09
CA ALA A 396 33.40 0.34 34.02
C ALA A 396 32.20 1.15 34.60
N PRO A 397 31.18 0.48 35.19
CA PRO A 397 29.84 1.06 35.40
C PRO A 397 29.61 1.68 36.78
N THR A 398 28.76 2.68 36.86
CA THR A 398 28.27 3.34 38.07
C THR A 398 26.78 3.02 38.33
N LYS A 399 26.40 2.92 39.60
CA LYS A 399 25.10 2.47 40.15
C LYS A 399 23.96 3.43 39.84
N ILE A 400 22.78 2.88 39.46
CA ILE A 400 21.56 3.61 39.10
C ILE A 400 20.50 3.52 40.22
N ASN A 401 19.91 4.66 40.52
CA ASN A 401 18.84 4.90 41.48
C ASN A 401 17.48 4.33 41.05
N ARG A 402 16.75 3.69 41.95
CA ARG A 402 15.40 3.12 41.73
C ARG A 402 14.32 4.23 41.68
N ARG A 403 13.89 4.63 40.48
CA ARG A 403 12.56 5.23 40.26
C ARG A 403 11.61 4.13 39.77
N ALA A 404 10.34 4.19 40.15
CA ALA A 404 9.31 3.22 39.73
C ALA A 404 9.38 2.99 38.21
N ARG A 405 9.76 1.76 37.80
CA ARG A 405 9.91 1.40 36.39
C ARG A 405 8.52 1.37 35.75
N GLN A 406 8.34 2.05 34.64
CA GLN A 406 7.17 1.87 33.77
C GLN A 406 7.18 0.43 33.22
N PRO A 407 5.99 -0.24 33.10
CA PRO A 407 5.94 -1.58 32.54
C PRO A 407 6.43 -1.60 31.09
N LEU A 408 7.12 -2.67 30.72
CA LEU A 408 7.61 -2.88 29.33
C LEU A 408 6.45 -2.99 28.36
N LEU A 409 6.50 -2.26 27.25
CA LEU A 409 5.54 -2.35 26.16
C LEU A 409 6.04 -3.37 25.13
N CYS A 410 5.29 -4.47 24.95
CA CYS A 410 5.72 -5.61 24.13
C CYS A 410 4.69 -6.01 23.08
N ASP A 411 5.18 -6.61 21.99
CA ASP A 411 4.37 -7.24 20.95
C ASP A 411 5.09 -8.49 20.41
N PHE A 412 4.47 -9.67 20.57
CA PHE A 412 5.10 -10.96 20.26
C PHE A 412 4.53 -11.65 19.03
N HIS A 413 3.71 -10.96 18.20
CA HIS A 413 3.11 -11.53 17.00
C HIS A 413 3.19 -10.52 15.84
N ILE A 414 4.27 -10.63 15.08
CA ILE A 414 4.63 -9.65 14.05
C ILE A 414 5.11 -10.38 12.80
N HIS A 415 4.53 -10.02 11.65
CA HIS A 415 4.88 -10.54 10.33
C HIS A 415 5.66 -9.50 9.52
N THR A 416 6.60 -9.99 8.74
CA THR A 416 7.44 -9.20 7.84
C THR A 416 7.21 -9.60 6.38
N ASN A 417 7.99 -9.03 5.48
CA ASN A 417 8.01 -9.39 4.06
C ASN A 417 8.58 -10.79 3.77
N TYR A 418 9.03 -11.52 4.78
CA TYR A 418 9.36 -12.94 4.66
C TYR A 418 8.11 -13.83 4.58
N SER A 419 6.95 -13.32 5.04
CA SER A 419 5.64 -13.93 4.83
C SER A 419 4.69 -12.91 4.19
N ASP A 420 3.53 -12.65 4.77
CA ASP A 420 2.51 -11.76 4.24
C ASP A 420 2.47 -10.38 4.94
N GLY A 421 3.47 -10.07 5.75
CA GLY A 421 3.70 -8.75 6.29
C GLY A 421 4.19 -7.76 5.23
N ARG A 422 3.98 -6.47 5.47
CA ARG A 422 4.31 -5.42 4.50
C ARG A 422 5.66 -4.78 4.67
N LEU A 423 6.23 -4.86 5.86
CA LEU A 423 7.50 -4.23 6.21
C LEU A 423 8.62 -5.27 6.23
N THR A 424 9.81 -4.87 5.85
CA THR A 424 11.03 -5.64 6.05
C THR A 424 11.34 -5.73 7.56
N VAL A 425 12.19 -6.67 7.96
CA VAL A 425 12.65 -6.79 9.34
C VAL A 425 13.22 -5.45 9.85
N SER A 426 14.05 -4.78 9.05
CA SER A 426 14.64 -3.49 9.41
C SER A 426 13.58 -2.40 9.60
N GLU A 427 12.60 -2.31 8.71
CA GLU A 427 11.49 -1.34 8.81
C GLU A 427 10.59 -1.63 10.02
N VAL A 428 10.33 -2.91 10.35
CA VAL A 428 9.60 -3.30 11.57
C VAL A 428 10.35 -2.84 12.81
N VAL A 429 11.64 -3.09 12.85
CA VAL A 429 12.50 -2.66 13.99
C VAL A 429 12.44 -1.14 14.16
N ASP A 430 12.59 -0.37 13.08
CA ASP A 430 12.52 1.09 13.15
C ASP A 430 11.10 1.57 13.51
N PHE A 431 10.09 0.92 12.95
CA PHE A 431 8.70 1.29 13.17
C PHE A 431 8.25 1.13 14.62
N PHE A 432 8.65 0.04 15.28
CA PHE A 432 8.36 -0.23 16.69
C PHE A 432 9.32 0.55 17.61
N GLY A 433 10.60 0.62 17.27
CA GLY A 433 11.61 1.33 18.08
C GLY A 433 11.33 2.83 18.21
N LEU A 434 10.96 3.50 17.10
CA LEU A 434 10.55 4.91 17.10
C LEU A 434 9.28 5.19 17.94
N ARG A 435 8.49 4.17 18.25
CA ARG A 435 7.27 4.25 19.06
C ARG A 435 7.45 3.85 20.52
N GLY A 436 8.70 3.65 20.94
CA GLY A 436 9.04 3.36 22.32
C GLY A 436 8.63 1.97 22.80
N PHE A 437 8.61 0.96 21.91
CA PHE A 437 8.46 -0.43 22.31
C PHE A 437 9.74 -0.92 23.00
N ASP A 438 9.54 -1.74 24.02
CA ASP A 438 10.62 -2.30 24.81
C ASP A 438 11.06 -3.68 24.32
N CYS A 439 10.11 -4.49 23.84
CA CYS A 439 10.38 -5.80 23.28
C CYS A 439 9.42 -6.15 22.14
N ILE A 440 9.95 -6.74 21.08
CA ILE A 440 9.16 -7.30 20.00
C ILE A 440 9.66 -8.71 19.64
N CYS A 441 8.76 -9.58 19.13
CA CYS A 441 9.12 -10.83 18.49
C CYS A 441 8.61 -10.87 17.05
N ILE A 442 9.49 -11.15 16.11
CA ILE A 442 9.14 -11.32 14.70
C ILE A 442 8.80 -12.80 14.47
N THR A 443 7.60 -13.08 13.96
CA THR A 443 7.00 -14.43 13.93
C THR A 443 6.35 -14.70 12.58
N ASP A 444 7.11 -14.67 11.49
CA ASP A 444 6.60 -14.92 10.16
C ASP A 444 6.00 -16.34 10.02
N HIS A 445 4.98 -16.46 9.14
CA HIS A 445 4.31 -17.73 8.88
C HIS A 445 5.26 -18.82 8.42
N TRP A 446 5.18 -20.01 9.05
CA TRP A 446 5.99 -21.17 8.74
C TRP A 446 5.12 -22.41 8.54
N THR A 447 4.94 -22.85 7.30
CA THR A 447 3.94 -23.85 6.89
C THR A 447 4.57 -25.07 6.21
N ASP A 448 4.00 -26.27 6.39
CA ASP A 448 4.43 -27.48 5.68
C ASP A 448 4.17 -27.34 4.16
N PRO A 449 5.20 -27.34 3.30
CA PRO A 449 5.09 -27.15 1.86
C PRO A 449 4.34 -28.29 1.13
N ARG A 450 4.08 -29.42 1.79
CA ARG A 450 3.30 -30.53 1.22
C ARG A 450 1.81 -30.29 1.33
N ARG A 451 1.35 -29.42 2.25
CA ARG A 451 -0.06 -29.03 2.40
C ARG A 451 -0.51 -28.10 1.29
N LEU A 452 -1.80 -27.99 1.03
CA LEU A 452 -2.37 -27.20 -0.06
C LEU A 452 -1.93 -25.73 0.00
N ILE A 453 -1.93 -25.13 1.19
CA ILE A 453 -1.49 -23.75 1.43
C ILE A 453 0.02 -23.62 1.18
N GLY A 454 0.82 -24.57 1.64
CA GLY A 454 2.26 -24.58 1.38
C GLY A 454 2.63 -24.83 -0.09
N LYS A 455 1.77 -25.52 -0.87
CA LYS A 455 1.93 -25.66 -2.33
C LYS A 455 1.59 -24.35 -3.06
N LEU A 456 0.57 -23.64 -2.62
CA LEU A 456 0.17 -22.33 -3.15
C LEU A 456 1.19 -21.25 -2.79
N SER A 457 1.88 -21.36 -1.66
CA SER A 457 2.91 -20.40 -1.23
C SER A 457 4.15 -20.37 -2.11
N ARG A 458 4.40 -21.42 -2.91
CA ARG A 458 5.44 -21.39 -3.98
C ARG A 458 5.10 -20.39 -5.09
N LEU A 459 3.84 -20.01 -5.23
CA LEU A 459 3.35 -19.05 -6.22
C LEU A 459 3.10 -17.66 -5.63
N THR A 460 3.08 -17.55 -4.29
CA THR A 460 2.78 -16.32 -3.56
C THR A 460 3.49 -16.31 -2.20
N PRO A 461 4.07 -15.20 -1.72
CA PRO A 461 4.84 -15.13 -0.49
C PRO A 461 3.95 -15.08 0.76
N PHE A 462 3.09 -16.08 0.96
CA PHE A 462 2.23 -16.17 2.16
C PHE A 462 2.92 -16.78 3.37
N THR A 463 4.06 -17.43 3.18
CA THR A 463 4.83 -18.09 4.23
C THR A 463 6.29 -18.10 3.86
N LEU A 464 7.15 -18.08 4.86
CA LEU A 464 8.59 -18.21 4.72
C LEU A 464 8.97 -19.46 3.91
N SER A 465 9.92 -19.35 2.99
CA SER A 465 10.40 -20.47 2.19
C SER A 465 11.56 -21.20 2.89
N TYR A 466 11.78 -22.48 2.53
CA TYR A 466 12.80 -23.33 3.16
C TYR A 466 14.23 -22.85 2.92
N ASP A 467 14.47 -22.26 1.78
CA ASP A 467 15.77 -21.70 1.36
C ASP A 467 16.08 -20.37 2.02
N GLN A 468 15.08 -19.70 2.61
CA GLN A 468 15.25 -18.42 3.28
C GLN A 468 15.31 -18.52 4.81
N ILE A 469 15.09 -19.70 5.40
CA ILE A 469 14.94 -19.80 6.86
C ILE A 469 16.22 -19.42 7.61
N GLU A 470 17.39 -19.80 7.12
CA GLU A 470 18.66 -19.44 7.72
C GLU A 470 18.94 -17.96 7.60
N GLU A 471 18.76 -17.38 6.40
CA GLU A 471 18.86 -15.92 6.18
C GLU A 471 17.92 -15.15 7.11
N TYR A 472 16.68 -15.63 7.29
CA TYR A 472 15.69 -15.01 8.16
C TYR A 472 16.20 -14.88 9.61
N PHE A 473 16.75 -15.94 10.18
CA PHE A 473 17.33 -15.93 11.52
C PHE A 473 18.53 -14.98 11.62
N GLU A 474 19.42 -14.98 10.62
CA GLU A 474 20.61 -14.11 10.59
C GLU A 474 20.20 -12.63 10.47
N VAL A 475 19.21 -12.30 9.64
CA VAL A 475 18.72 -10.94 9.45
C VAL A 475 18.11 -10.42 10.75
N ILE A 476 17.26 -11.20 11.43
CA ILE A 476 16.69 -10.79 12.72
C ILE A 476 17.77 -10.61 13.78
N ALA A 477 18.73 -11.50 13.87
CA ALA A 477 19.84 -11.37 14.82
C ALA A 477 20.69 -10.12 14.59
N ARG A 478 20.94 -9.75 13.33
CA ARG A 478 21.62 -8.50 12.96
C ARG A 478 20.80 -7.27 13.36
N GLU A 479 19.51 -7.27 13.05
CA GLU A 479 18.60 -6.18 13.37
C GLU A 479 18.32 -6.06 14.85
N ALA A 480 18.34 -7.16 15.64
CA ALA A 480 18.24 -7.14 17.08
C ALA A 480 19.41 -6.38 17.72
N ARG A 481 20.65 -6.61 17.24
CA ARG A 481 21.83 -5.84 17.69
C ARG A 481 21.70 -4.35 17.35
N ARG A 482 21.15 -4.02 16.18
CA ARG A 482 20.88 -2.64 15.76
C ARG A 482 19.79 -1.98 16.62
N ALA A 483 18.68 -2.70 16.87
CA ALA A 483 17.55 -2.24 17.68
C ALA A 483 17.97 -1.92 19.13
N TRP A 484 18.78 -2.80 19.72
CA TRP A 484 19.30 -2.59 21.07
C TRP A 484 20.13 -1.31 21.16
N ARG A 485 21.08 -1.12 20.23
CA ARG A 485 21.95 0.07 20.20
C ARG A 485 21.18 1.37 19.94
N ARG A 486 20.17 1.33 19.07
CA ARG A 486 19.50 2.54 18.59
C ARG A 486 18.29 2.92 19.43
N TYR A 487 17.55 1.95 19.93
CA TYR A 487 16.26 2.15 20.59
C TYR A 487 16.19 1.55 21.99
N ALA A 488 17.24 0.88 22.46
CA ALA A 488 17.22 0.04 23.65
C ALA A 488 16.05 -0.96 23.62
N MET A 489 15.65 -1.43 22.44
CA MET A 489 14.54 -2.36 22.20
C MET A 489 15.08 -3.78 21.99
N LEU A 490 14.54 -4.74 22.74
CA LEU A 490 14.81 -6.16 22.56
C LEU A 490 14.03 -6.69 21.36
N VAL A 491 14.68 -7.42 20.46
CA VAL A 491 14.05 -8.08 19.32
C VAL A 491 14.34 -9.58 19.40
N MET A 492 13.29 -10.37 19.53
CA MET A 492 13.35 -11.83 19.59
C MET A 492 13.05 -12.43 18.22
N THR A 493 13.67 -13.56 17.90
CA THR A 493 13.35 -14.35 16.71
C THR A 493 12.25 -15.34 17.04
N GLY A 494 11.25 -15.45 16.17
CA GLY A 494 10.17 -16.40 16.31
C GLY A 494 9.65 -16.91 14.96
N LEU A 495 8.71 -17.81 15.04
CA LEU A 495 7.96 -18.35 13.89
C LEU A 495 6.51 -18.59 14.29
N GLU A 496 5.57 -18.33 13.39
CA GLU A 496 4.20 -18.81 13.53
C GLU A 496 4.00 -20.12 12.76
N PHE A 497 3.87 -21.22 13.51
CA PHE A 497 3.65 -22.55 12.97
C PHE A 497 2.19 -22.74 12.57
N ASN A 498 1.89 -22.66 11.28
CA ASN A 498 0.54 -22.83 10.77
C ASN A 498 0.24 -24.33 10.53
N LYS A 499 -0.66 -24.89 11.33
CA LYS A 499 -1.16 -26.26 11.20
C LYS A 499 -2.58 -26.26 10.64
N ASP A 500 -2.75 -25.68 9.45
CA ASP A 500 -4.04 -25.55 8.82
C ASP A 500 -4.64 -26.88 8.41
N GLY A 501 -5.85 -27.13 8.87
CA GLY A 501 -6.72 -28.22 8.45
C GLY A 501 -7.79 -27.77 7.44
N PRO A 502 -8.64 -28.67 6.95
CA PRO A 502 -9.69 -28.32 6.00
C PRO A 502 -10.79 -27.44 6.61
N THR A 503 -10.94 -27.43 7.95
CA THR A 503 -11.94 -26.64 8.66
C THR A 503 -11.30 -25.77 9.74
N ARG A 504 -12.05 -24.75 10.24
CA ARG A 504 -11.64 -23.91 11.37
C ARG A 504 -11.33 -24.73 12.63
N LYS A 505 -12.10 -25.79 12.89
CA LYS A 505 -11.94 -26.69 14.04
C LYS A 505 -10.73 -27.61 13.93
N SER A 506 -10.14 -27.74 12.73
CA SER A 506 -8.93 -28.55 12.48
C SER A 506 -7.69 -27.71 12.24
N SER A 507 -7.78 -26.38 12.37
CA SER A 507 -6.67 -25.44 12.20
C SER A 507 -6.17 -24.93 13.55
N ALA A 508 -4.83 -24.86 13.68
CA ALA A 508 -4.14 -24.38 14.88
C ALA A 508 -2.93 -23.57 14.47
N HIS A 509 -2.72 -22.41 15.10
CA HIS A 509 -1.50 -21.63 14.96
C HIS A 509 -0.79 -21.51 16.32
N VAL A 510 0.52 -21.75 16.32
CA VAL A 510 1.36 -21.66 17.51
C VAL A 510 2.57 -20.77 17.23
N LEU A 511 2.76 -19.73 18.05
CA LEU A 511 3.99 -18.95 18.02
C LEU A 511 5.08 -19.68 18.79
N GLY A 512 6.26 -19.78 18.19
CA GLY A 512 7.50 -20.03 18.90
C GLY A 512 8.18 -18.69 19.15
N VAL A 513 8.25 -18.25 20.39
CA VAL A 513 8.81 -16.95 20.77
C VAL A 513 10.21 -17.14 21.37
N ASP A 514 11.21 -16.43 20.83
CA ASP A 514 12.62 -16.52 21.20
C ASP A 514 13.28 -17.85 20.77
N LEU A 515 13.12 -18.18 19.50
CA LEU A 515 13.76 -19.35 18.86
C LEU A 515 15.22 -19.02 18.51
N HIS A 516 16.11 -20.00 18.72
CA HIS A 516 17.51 -19.89 18.38
C HIS A 516 17.88 -20.65 17.10
N THR A 517 17.10 -21.66 16.77
CA THR A 517 17.30 -22.49 15.57
C THR A 517 15.96 -22.81 14.90
N PRO A 518 15.95 -22.99 13.57
CA PRO A 518 14.74 -23.37 12.86
C PRO A 518 14.17 -24.72 13.31
N ILE A 519 12.84 -24.80 13.43
CA ILE A 519 12.10 -26.02 13.72
C ILE A 519 11.34 -26.44 12.45
N SER A 520 11.40 -27.71 12.07
CA SER A 520 10.71 -28.19 10.88
C SER A 520 9.17 -28.02 10.99
N PRO A 521 8.50 -27.42 10.00
CA PRO A 521 7.03 -27.27 10.02
C PRO A 521 6.30 -28.58 9.72
N ARG A 522 7.02 -29.64 9.40
CA ARG A 522 6.47 -30.98 9.11
C ARG A 522 6.09 -31.78 10.37
N LEU A 523 6.59 -31.37 11.52
CA LEU A 523 6.29 -32.00 12.79
C LEU A 523 4.82 -31.87 13.14
N ASP A 524 4.28 -32.80 13.92
CA ASP A 524 2.96 -32.62 14.50
C ASP A 524 2.97 -31.48 15.56
N LEU A 525 1.79 -31.10 16.01
CA LEU A 525 1.62 -29.93 16.87
C LEU A 525 2.32 -30.09 18.23
N LEU A 526 2.20 -31.28 18.85
CA LEU A 526 2.82 -31.52 20.16
C LEU A 526 4.36 -31.62 20.05
N GLU A 527 4.86 -32.25 19.00
CA GLU A 527 6.30 -32.31 18.77
C GLU A 527 6.86 -30.91 18.42
N THR A 528 6.10 -30.10 17.67
CA THR A 528 6.47 -28.70 17.46
C THR A 528 6.61 -27.94 18.77
N ILE A 529 5.64 -28.05 19.67
CA ILE A 529 5.69 -27.43 21.02
C ILE A 529 6.88 -27.95 21.84
N ARG A 530 7.14 -29.28 21.85
CA ARG A 530 8.31 -29.84 22.54
C ARG A 530 9.64 -29.28 22.00
N ARG A 531 9.75 -29.07 20.68
CA ARG A 531 10.96 -28.49 20.07
C ARG A 531 11.11 -27.01 20.37
N ILE A 532 10.01 -26.29 20.53
CA ILE A 532 10.04 -24.90 21.02
C ILE A 532 10.60 -24.87 22.44
N HIS A 533 10.05 -25.69 23.35
CA HIS A 533 10.51 -25.78 24.74
C HIS A 533 11.96 -26.25 24.86
N ALA A 534 12.42 -27.18 24.00
CA ALA A 534 13.79 -27.66 24.01
C ALA A 534 14.85 -26.55 23.74
N GLN A 535 14.42 -25.40 23.20
CA GLN A 535 15.26 -24.21 23.01
C GLN A 535 15.08 -23.16 24.13
N GLY A 536 14.29 -23.44 25.18
CA GLY A 536 13.93 -22.45 26.21
C GLY A 536 12.93 -21.38 25.72
N ALA A 537 12.41 -21.52 24.49
CA ALA A 537 11.47 -20.62 23.87
C ALA A 537 10.04 -20.80 24.41
N LEU A 538 9.14 -19.82 24.20
CA LEU A 538 7.73 -19.93 24.57
C LEU A 538 6.89 -20.50 23.43
N ALA A 539 5.97 -21.39 23.76
CA ALA A 539 4.89 -21.85 22.89
C ALA A 539 3.61 -21.08 23.21
N VAL A 540 3.11 -20.26 22.27
CA VAL A 540 1.94 -19.41 22.48
C VAL A 540 0.81 -19.80 21.52
N ALA A 541 -0.42 -19.98 22.03
CA ALA A 541 -1.60 -20.18 21.22
C ALA A 541 -2.02 -18.87 20.55
N ALA A 542 -1.80 -18.75 19.23
CA ALA A 542 -2.15 -17.58 18.45
C ALA A 542 -3.66 -17.56 18.13
N HIS A 543 -4.31 -16.38 18.33
CA HIS A 543 -5.73 -16.10 18.05
C HIS A 543 -6.66 -17.34 18.17
N PRO A 544 -6.69 -17.96 19.37
CA PRO A 544 -7.26 -19.30 19.57
C PRO A 544 -8.79 -19.35 19.56
N HIS A 545 -9.47 -18.27 19.22
CA HIS A 545 -10.94 -18.16 19.23
C HIS A 545 -11.45 -17.39 18.02
N VAL A 546 -12.78 -17.31 17.84
CA VAL A 546 -13.43 -16.66 16.70
C VAL A 546 -13.06 -15.19 16.61
N MET A 547 -12.52 -14.78 15.47
CA MET A 547 -12.18 -13.38 15.16
C MET A 547 -13.33 -12.70 14.41
N LYS A 548 -13.69 -11.47 14.83
CA LYS A 548 -14.68 -10.61 14.15
C LYS A 548 -14.07 -9.93 12.89
N SER A 549 -13.54 -10.73 11.98
CA SER A 549 -12.91 -10.21 10.76
C SER A 549 -13.25 -11.11 9.59
N ASP A 550 -13.73 -10.55 8.49
CA ASP A 550 -14.12 -11.27 7.27
C ASP A 550 -12.95 -11.99 6.58
N TRP A 551 -11.71 -11.78 7.04
CA TRP A 551 -10.47 -12.23 6.40
C TRP A 551 -9.58 -13.09 7.30
N ALA A 552 -9.88 -13.23 8.59
CA ALA A 552 -9.11 -14.05 9.50
C ALA A 552 -9.65 -15.47 9.51
N ARG A 553 -8.76 -16.42 9.27
CA ARG A 553 -9.09 -17.84 9.39
C ARG A 553 -9.06 -18.21 10.87
N ASP A 554 -10.24 -18.49 11.45
CA ASP A 554 -10.33 -18.92 12.84
C ASP A 554 -9.54 -20.22 13.06
N THR A 555 -8.78 -20.31 14.15
CA THR A 555 -7.95 -21.46 14.52
C THR A 555 -8.43 -22.05 15.83
N LEU A 556 -9.55 -22.80 15.77
CA LEU A 556 -10.24 -23.26 16.97
C LEU A 556 -9.70 -24.56 17.57
N TYR A 557 -8.78 -25.26 16.87
CA TYR A 557 -8.36 -26.60 17.30
C TYR A 557 -7.72 -26.61 18.70
N LEU A 558 -6.88 -25.62 19.03
CA LEU A 558 -6.26 -25.54 20.35
C LEU A 558 -7.30 -25.30 21.45
N TRP A 559 -8.25 -24.41 21.20
CA TRP A 559 -9.32 -24.08 22.13
C TRP A 559 -10.32 -25.23 22.32
N ASP A 560 -10.75 -25.86 21.22
CA ASP A 560 -11.70 -27.01 21.28
C ASP A 560 -11.07 -28.26 21.96
N ASN A 561 -9.70 -28.31 22.02
CA ASN A 561 -8.94 -29.38 22.68
C ASN A 561 -8.10 -28.87 23.85
N GLN A 562 -8.56 -27.87 24.57
CA GLN A 562 -7.79 -27.17 25.62
C GLN A 562 -7.28 -28.08 26.72
N GLU A 563 -7.97 -29.14 27.09
CA GLU A 563 -7.52 -30.12 28.08
C GLU A 563 -6.16 -30.75 27.73
N LYS A 564 -5.95 -30.97 26.43
CA LYS A 564 -4.69 -31.49 25.91
C LYS A 564 -3.58 -30.45 25.83
N PHE A 565 -3.93 -29.18 25.55
CA PHE A 565 -2.95 -28.15 25.21
C PHE A 565 -2.64 -27.19 26.34
N VAL A 566 -3.53 -26.96 27.32
CA VAL A 566 -3.26 -26.13 28.48
C VAL A 566 -2.00 -26.56 29.25
N PRO A 567 -1.70 -27.86 29.43
CA PRO A 567 -0.47 -28.26 30.13
C PRO A 567 0.83 -28.00 29.37
N VAL A 568 0.76 -27.71 28.06
CA VAL A 568 1.95 -27.59 27.18
C VAL A 568 2.05 -26.26 26.46
N ILE A 569 1.09 -25.38 26.57
CA ILE A 569 1.09 -24.01 26.03
C ILE A 569 1.48 -23.06 27.17
N ASP A 570 2.54 -22.27 26.96
CA ASP A 570 3.05 -21.31 27.96
C ASP A 570 2.13 -20.09 28.12
N ALA A 571 1.48 -19.63 27.05
CA ALA A 571 0.53 -18.52 27.09
C ALA A 571 -0.50 -18.57 25.96
N TRP A 572 -1.63 -17.92 26.16
CA TRP A 572 -2.73 -17.83 25.20
C TRP A 572 -2.94 -16.37 24.81
N GLU A 573 -3.12 -16.08 23.53
CA GLU A 573 -3.57 -14.75 23.14
C GLU A 573 -4.98 -14.48 23.66
N ILE A 574 -5.09 -13.58 24.64
CA ILE A 574 -6.38 -13.09 25.16
C ILE A 574 -6.97 -12.00 24.26
N ALA A 575 -6.10 -11.33 23.51
CA ALA A 575 -6.49 -10.32 22.54
C ALA A 575 -5.52 -10.31 21.34
N ASN A 576 -6.08 -10.11 20.17
CA ASN A 576 -5.34 -10.04 18.90
C ASN A 576 -5.99 -9.01 17.99
N ARG A 577 -5.21 -8.10 17.41
CA ARG A 577 -5.71 -6.93 16.66
C ARG A 577 -6.75 -6.13 17.46
N ASN A 578 -8.00 -6.12 17.00
CA ASN A 578 -9.12 -5.44 17.66
C ASN A 578 -10.04 -6.43 18.40
N ASN A 579 -9.70 -7.72 18.40
CA ASN A 579 -10.50 -8.76 19.04
C ASN A 579 -10.02 -8.97 20.47
N LEU A 580 -10.99 -9.14 21.39
CA LEU A 580 -10.76 -9.59 22.75
C LEU A 580 -11.47 -10.93 22.93
N PHE A 581 -10.70 -11.96 23.29
CA PHE A 581 -11.20 -13.32 23.46
C PHE A 581 -11.67 -13.55 24.90
N THR A 582 -12.83 -13.02 25.22
CA THR A 582 -13.43 -13.12 26.56
C THR A 582 -13.45 -14.58 27.12
N PRO A 583 -13.77 -15.62 26.33
CA PRO A 583 -13.71 -17.00 26.85
C PRO A 583 -12.34 -17.43 27.33
N VAL A 584 -11.25 -16.96 26.66
CA VAL A 584 -9.86 -17.24 27.05
C VAL A 584 -9.57 -16.54 28.38
N GLY A 585 -9.95 -15.27 28.51
CA GLY A 585 -9.73 -14.48 29.74
C GLY A 585 -10.45 -15.05 30.97
N LEU A 586 -11.66 -15.59 30.78
CA LEU A 586 -12.44 -16.20 31.86
C LEU A 586 -11.80 -17.49 32.43
N ARG A 587 -10.94 -18.15 31.65
CA ARG A 587 -10.25 -19.39 32.09
C ARG A 587 -9.02 -19.13 32.99
N ARG A 588 -8.58 -17.88 33.15
CA ARG A 588 -7.41 -17.48 33.94
C ARG A 588 -6.11 -18.21 33.56
N LEU A 589 -5.97 -18.55 32.27
CA LEU A 589 -4.74 -19.11 31.70
C LEU A 589 -3.66 -18.04 31.62
N PRO A 590 -2.36 -18.38 31.58
CA PRO A 590 -1.30 -17.43 31.21
C PRO A 590 -1.63 -16.79 29.86
N PHE A 591 -1.48 -15.47 29.78
CA PHE A 591 -1.96 -14.74 28.61
C PHE A 591 -1.01 -13.64 28.14
N ILE A 592 -1.12 -13.33 26.84
CA ILE A 592 -0.54 -12.15 26.22
C ILE A 592 -1.54 -11.52 25.25
N ALA A 593 -1.25 -10.32 24.77
CA ALA A 593 -2.04 -9.65 23.75
C ALA A 593 -1.10 -9.06 22.69
N ASN A 594 -1.43 -9.26 21.43
CA ASN A 594 -0.56 -8.93 20.32
C ASN A 594 -1.29 -8.25 19.17
N SER A 595 -0.52 -7.65 18.25
CA SER A 595 -1.07 -6.98 17.09
C SER A 595 -1.37 -7.90 15.93
N ASP A 596 -0.73 -9.06 15.85
CA ASP A 596 -0.73 -9.86 14.62
C ASP A 596 -0.42 -8.93 13.43
N PHE A 597 0.76 -8.27 13.56
CA PHE A 597 1.12 -7.12 12.76
C PHE A 597 1.52 -7.53 11.34
N HIS A 598 0.77 -7.09 10.34
CA HIS A 598 1.10 -7.28 8.92
C HIS A 598 1.29 -5.95 8.19
N LYS A 599 0.86 -4.83 8.78
CA LYS A 599 0.90 -3.50 8.15
C LYS A 599 0.80 -2.41 9.21
N PRO A 600 1.32 -1.20 8.94
CA PRO A 600 1.43 -0.10 9.91
C PRO A 600 0.18 0.18 10.74
N LYS A 601 -1.01 0.12 10.14
CA LYS A 601 -2.28 0.35 10.88
C LYS A 601 -2.57 -0.66 11.99
N HIS A 602 -1.96 -1.86 11.97
CA HIS A 602 -2.13 -2.88 13.00
C HIS A 602 -1.41 -2.53 14.30
N ILE A 603 -0.58 -1.48 14.33
CA ILE A 603 0.04 -0.99 15.56
C ILE A 603 -1.02 -0.53 16.58
N TYR A 604 -2.12 0.08 16.11
CA TYR A 604 -3.23 0.55 16.95
C TYR A 604 -4.15 -0.61 17.34
N SER A 605 -3.63 -1.49 18.17
CA SER A 605 -4.26 -2.72 18.60
C SER A 605 -3.82 -3.08 20.03
N TRP A 606 -4.28 -4.22 20.53
CA TRP A 606 -3.87 -4.72 21.85
C TRP A 606 -2.38 -5.03 21.90
N LYS A 607 -1.77 -4.78 23.06
CA LYS A 607 -0.37 -5.04 23.35
C LYS A 607 -0.21 -5.62 24.75
N THR A 608 0.90 -6.30 24.96
CA THR A 608 1.28 -6.82 26.27
C THR A 608 2.09 -5.78 27.04
N LEU A 609 1.78 -5.61 28.33
CA LEU A 609 2.57 -4.85 29.29
C LEU A 609 3.14 -5.81 30.34
N LEU A 610 4.47 -5.75 30.56
CA LEU A 610 5.17 -6.60 31.49
C LEU A 610 5.93 -5.76 32.52
N ASN A 611 5.77 -6.08 33.80
CA ASN A 611 6.56 -5.43 34.88
C ASN A 611 7.67 -6.35 35.35
N CYS A 612 8.67 -6.53 34.50
CA CYS A 612 9.88 -7.33 34.74
C CYS A 612 11.11 -6.60 34.21
N GLU A 613 12.27 -7.22 34.32
CA GLU A 613 13.50 -6.71 33.68
C GLU A 613 13.43 -6.82 32.17
N LYS A 614 14.09 -5.88 31.44
CA LYS A 614 14.19 -5.88 29.98
C LYS A 614 15.28 -6.87 29.53
N ASP A 615 14.99 -8.14 29.76
CA ASP A 615 15.81 -9.29 29.43
C ASP A 615 14.93 -10.44 28.91
N ALA A 616 15.45 -11.23 27.97
CA ALA A 616 14.67 -12.27 27.32
C ALA A 616 14.17 -13.34 28.32
N GLU A 617 15.02 -13.80 29.21
CA GLU A 617 14.64 -14.81 30.21
C GLU A 617 13.66 -14.28 31.26
N ALA A 618 13.84 -13.03 31.73
CA ALA A 618 12.92 -12.39 32.66
C ALA A 618 11.52 -12.18 32.01
N ILE A 619 11.48 -11.79 30.73
CA ILE A 619 10.23 -11.65 29.97
C ILE A 619 9.52 -13.00 29.80
N LYS A 620 10.26 -14.06 29.43
CA LYS A 620 9.70 -15.41 29.29
C LYS A 620 9.18 -15.95 30.62
N ALA A 621 9.94 -15.77 31.72
CA ALA A 621 9.51 -16.18 33.03
C ALA A 621 8.24 -15.44 33.49
N CYS A 622 8.16 -14.13 33.30
CA CYS A 622 7.01 -13.30 33.64
C CYS A 622 5.75 -13.79 32.91
N ILE A 623 5.86 -14.14 31.61
CA ILE A 623 4.75 -14.67 30.79
C ILE A 623 4.33 -16.06 31.29
N ARG A 624 5.25 -17.00 31.50
CA ARG A 624 4.95 -18.36 32.01
C ARG A 624 4.27 -18.36 33.35
N GLN A 625 4.77 -17.53 34.27
CA GLN A 625 4.21 -17.42 35.62
C GLN A 625 2.90 -16.65 35.65
N ASN A 626 2.58 -15.93 34.55
CA ASN A 626 1.45 -15.01 34.45
C ASN A 626 1.43 -13.97 35.60
N GLU A 627 2.61 -13.58 36.05
CA GLU A 627 2.78 -12.59 37.10
C GLU A 627 3.17 -11.24 36.47
N HIS A 628 2.51 -10.17 36.94
CA HIS A 628 2.78 -8.82 36.46
C HIS A 628 2.55 -8.61 34.95
N VAL A 629 1.71 -9.45 34.32
CA VAL A 629 1.25 -9.33 32.94
C VAL A 629 -0.05 -8.54 32.90
N SER A 630 -0.12 -7.57 32.02
CA SER A 630 -1.33 -6.81 31.72
C SER A 630 -1.41 -6.51 30.22
N ILE A 631 -2.55 -6.01 29.77
CA ILE A 631 -2.75 -5.66 28.36
C ILE A 631 -3.20 -4.21 28.21
N THR A 632 -2.83 -3.60 27.10
CA THR A 632 -3.24 -2.23 26.78
C THR A 632 -3.69 -2.13 25.31
N LEU A 633 -4.62 -1.23 25.04
CA LEU A 633 -4.98 -0.87 23.67
C LEU A 633 -4.09 0.31 23.25
N TYR A 634 -3.05 0.05 22.48
CA TYR A 634 -2.11 1.05 22.04
C TYR A 634 -2.76 2.08 21.11
N ARG A 635 -2.56 3.38 21.42
CA ARG A 635 -3.14 4.52 20.67
C ARG A 635 -2.08 5.54 20.20
N GLY A 636 -0.81 5.28 20.41
CA GLY A 636 0.27 6.16 19.98
C GLY A 636 0.74 7.18 21.02
N ASP A 637 0.26 7.10 22.26
CA ASP A 637 0.47 8.13 23.29
C ASP A 637 1.78 8.03 24.08
N ARG A 638 2.66 7.07 23.76
CA ARG A 638 4.01 7.03 24.33
C ARG A 638 4.97 7.82 23.45
N THR A 639 5.34 9.01 23.87
CA THR A 639 6.58 9.65 23.43
C THR A 639 7.75 8.77 23.89
N PRO A 640 8.69 8.39 23.00
CA PRO A 640 9.93 7.76 23.45
C PRO A 640 10.59 8.73 24.42
N ALA A 641 11.02 8.24 25.58
CA ALA A 641 11.92 9.01 26.43
C ALA A 641 13.12 9.40 25.55
N PRO A 642 13.57 10.68 25.55
CA PRO A 642 14.75 11.06 24.82
C PRO A 642 15.85 10.11 25.26
N ALA A 643 16.49 9.43 24.30
CA ALA A 643 17.67 8.65 24.57
C ALA A 643 18.71 9.65 25.09
N GLU A 644 18.89 9.72 26.39
CA GLU A 644 20.09 10.33 26.95
C GLU A 644 21.26 9.51 26.43
N ILE A 645 21.89 10.02 25.40
CA ILE A 645 23.16 9.53 24.88
C ILE A 645 24.23 9.93 25.93
N SER A 646 24.23 9.22 27.03
CA SER A 646 25.30 9.30 28.01
C SER A 646 25.43 7.93 28.70
N SER A 647 26.11 7.03 28.06
CA SER A 647 26.93 5.93 28.56
C SER A 647 26.92 4.75 27.60
N PRO A 648 28.03 4.05 27.37
CA PRO A 648 28.05 2.89 26.50
C PRO A 648 27.15 1.81 27.09
N VAL A 649 26.12 1.46 26.36
CA VAL A 649 25.20 0.38 26.69
C VAL A 649 26.01 -0.91 26.76
N SER A 650 25.91 -1.63 27.88
CA SER A 650 26.43 -3.00 28.04
C SER A 650 26.04 -3.86 26.83
N GLU A 651 26.94 -4.76 26.41
CA GLU A 651 26.67 -5.74 25.35
C GLU A 651 25.28 -6.38 25.54
N PRO A 652 24.54 -6.63 24.47
CA PRO A 652 23.31 -7.40 24.56
C PRO A 652 23.63 -8.75 25.23
N PRO A 653 22.73 -9.30 26.04
CA PRO A 653 22.94 -10.60 26.67
C PRO A 653 23.34 -11.59 25.59
N ARG A 654 24.47 -12.31 25.78
CA ARG A 654 25.02 -13.22 24.80
C ARG A 654 23.96 -14.24 24.43
N LEU A 655 23.51 -14.20 23.18
CA LEU A 655 22.79 -15.32 22.60
C LEU A 655 23.75 -16.54 22.68
N PRO A 656 23.34 -17.68 23.21
CA PRO A 656 24.19 -18.86 23.27
C PRO A 656 24.55 -19.24 21.84
N LEU A 657 25.83 -19.17 21.52
CA LEU A 657 26.38 -19.75 20.28
C LEU A 657 26.12 -21.25 20.36
N GLY A 658 25.38 -21.79 19.42
CA GLY A 658 25.18 -23.22 19.25
C GLY A 658 26.53 -23.94 19.21
N PRO A 659 26.62 -25.22 19.62
CA PRO A 659 27.86 -25.95 19.66
C PRO A 659 28.54 -26.00 18.28
N ASN A 660 29.80 -25.59 18.29
CA ASN A 660 30.71 -25.60 17.15
C ASN A 660 30.76 -27.03 16.52
N PRO A 661 30.50 -27.24 15.22
CA PRO A 661 30.64 -28.56 14.63
C PRO A 661 32.10 -28.85 14.27
N ALA A 662 32.91 -29.14 15.27
CA ALA A 662 34.25 -29.68 15.07
C ALA A 662 34.32 -31.06 15.72
N GLY A 663 34.15 -32.10 14.92
CA GLY A 663 34.35 -33.49 15.36
C GLY A 663 33.58 -34.54 14.61
N THR A 664 33.69 -34.57 13.26
CA THR A 664 33.29 -35.73 12.49
C THR A 664 34.28 -36.88 12.70
N LYS A 665 33.95 -37.81 13.61
CA LYS A 665 34.52 -39.16 13.57
C LYS A 665 33.54 -40.05 12.80
N GLN A 666 34.06 -40.61 11.70
CA GLN A 666 33.43 -41.69 10.94
C GLN A 666 33.01 -42.83 11.89
N LEU A 667 31.75 -43.23 11.81
CA LEU A 667 31.26 -44.50 12.34
C LEU A 667 30.65 -45.28 11.18
N ALA A 668 31.27 -46.45 10.97
CA ALA A 668 30.99 -47.38 9.92
C ALA A 668 29.54 -47.89 9.92
N ALA A 669 28.97 -48.04 8.74
CA ALA A 669 27.71 -48.69 8.50
C ALA A 669 27.72 -50.17 8.98
N LYS A 670 26.80 -50.51 9.92
CA LYS A 670 26.37 -51.88 10.13
C LYS A 670 24.95 -52.04 9.62
N THR A 671 24.86 -52.75 8.53
CA THR A 671 23.62 -53.22 7.92
C THR A 671 22.96 -54.25 8.84
N VAL A 672 21.77 -53.99 9.34
CA VAL A 672 20.90 -54.99 9.96
C VAL A 672 19.70 -55.23 9.05
N ARG A 673 19.68 -56.43 8.47
CA ARG A 673 18.50 -57.01 7.81
C ARG A 673 17.49 -57.42 8.88
N ILE A 674 16.27 -56.95 8.78
CA ILE A 674 15.13 -57.50 9.53
C ILE A 674 14.19 -58.13 8.53
N ALA A 675 13.95 -59.46 8.73
CA ALA A 675 13.06 -60.31 7.96
C ALA A 675 11.57 -59.95 8.26
N ALA A 676 10.73 -60.10 7.23
CA ALA A 676 9.27 -60.04 7.34
C ALA A 676 8.73 -61.32 8.00
N PRO A 677 7.68 -61.24 8.80
CA PRO A 677 6.83 -62.38 9.10
C PRO A 677 5.59 -62.40 8.18
N ARG A 678 5.15 -63.64 7.97
CA ARG A 678 4.03 -64.09 7.13
C ARG A 678 2.71 -63.45 7.40
#